data_5994e114c113620a44bb69c1c6806372
#
_entry.id   5994e114c113620a44bb69c1c6806372
#
_cell.length_a   1.000
_cell.length_b   1.000
_cell.length_c   1.000
_cell.angle_alpha   90.00
_cell.angle_beta   90.00
_cell.angle_gamma   90.00
#
_symmetry.space_group_name_H-M   'P 1'
#
loop_
_entity.id
_entity.type
_entity.pdbx_description
1 polymer ?
#
loop_
_entity_poly.entity_id
_entity_poly.type
_entity_poly.pdbx_seq_one_letter_code
_entity_poly.pdbx_strand_id
1 'polypeptide(L)'
;MKVDYVEHIQGWPRDGACRMLCAMTIPLDIPDPMTLIDPPSRETLVTLLGHLAARRHRGLLWIAAPQTLAVSRAISLWQAVGWAEPLWLGTPQASLEAAGIDPLPAAKARTRLGGEQDLVVIDAVSAQAGFDPEAFGAVSGTLRAGGLLVLLTPPDWGSRPDGDYARLAEHPYQAEGLSSRYLARLARLLSASQEIAIWPPDGRLQLAEPLAQAMETALATEKGTDASTGDASEAAPEDADCATADQARAVGRLMRLKRRRPLVLTADRGRGKSAALGIACARLLAGGETQILITAPRPAAVEALFERLAVLCPSGRRQANVFALEAAHEAADSPCVRFIAPDALVELALAGEQGGAGALLLVDEAAAIPAPLLSRMLAAFPRIAFATTVHGYEGSGRGFALRFREHLDRQTPGWQGLHLATPIRWAADDPLERLTDRLLMLNAEPDEADDKAEPDASSRATGESSIIECSRDALAADESRLRALFGLLVQAHYRTQPSDLRRLLDGPGGRVVCLGEPHTRAVALTVDEGGFAPDLAEQVARGERRPRGHLLAQSLAAHAGSRGALTSRVRRVMRIAVDPRARRLGHGRAMLAAELAKASEEDIDLFGASFGAEAGLMAFWQQSGFRAVRLGLTREVSSGEHALMVARATSARGDELLSGLAASFQALLPSLLAFELKDFDPALAADLLAEGPVAELDVAMLRDIDDVALGHRAPALARPALQALVRRGLALQRQGGDAVARPSADLRDETGVAEAADEDAWMLVAVLFQGRDSAWLARRLGLPGRRQVESRLRQTLGRWRLLFAPPKG
;
A
#
# COMPACT_ATOMS: atom_id res chain seq x y z
N MET A 1 -25.90 -5.35 32.31
CA MET A 1 -26.61 -4.10 32.61
C MET A 1 -26.44 -3.21 31.41
N LYS A 2 -27.46 -3.11 30.57
CA LYS A 2 -27.53 -2.19 29.45
C LYS A 2 -27.98 -0.85 30.01
N VAL A 3 -27.23 0.18 29.77
CA VAL A 3 -27.64 1.55 30.05
C VAL A 3 -27.48 2.35 28.77
N ASP A 4 -28.56 2.91 28.39
CA ASP A 4 -28.92 3.75 27.28
C ASP A 4 -27.85 4.73 26.77
N TYR A 5 -27.54 4.62 25.50
CA TYR A 5 -26.64 5.50 24.73
C TYR A 5 -27.39 6.14 23.55
N VAL A 6 -28.62 6.58 23.75
CA VAL A 6 -29.49 7.05 22.64
C VAL A 6 -29.89 8.55 22.72
N GLU A 7 -29.38 9.33 23.65
CA GLU A 7 -29.93 10.72 23.82
C GLU A 7 -28.95 11.89 23.67
N HIS A 8 -27.85 11.81 22.94
CA HIS A 8 -26.94 12.98 22.82
C HIS A 8 -26.46 13.35 21.42
N ILE A 9 -27.24 13.12 20.36
CA ILE A 9 -26.96 13.69 19.03
C ILE A 9 -28.13 14.51 18.47
N GLN A 10 -28.80 15.27 19.30
CA GLN A 10 -29.70 16.36 18.84
C GLN A 10 -29.26 17.64 19.50
N GLY A 11 -28.71 18.56 18.75
CA GLY A 11 -28.58 19.97 19.13
C GLY A 11 -27.23 20.37 19.71
N TRP A 12 -26.29 20.65 18.85
CA TRP A 12 -25.16 21.49 19.21
C TRP A 12 -25.59 22.95 19.18
N PRO A 13 -25.66 23.66 20.34
CA PRO A 13 -25.77 25.10 20.34
C PRO A 13 -24.45 25.71 19.89
N ARG A 14 -24.51 26.71 19.04
CA ARG A 14 -23.35 27.49 18.56
C ARG A 14 -22.54 28.20 19.67
N ASP A 15 -22.92 28.06 20.94
CA ASP A 15 -22.34 28.75 22.10
C ASP A 15 -21.55 27.85 23.06
N GLY A 16 -21.23 26.60 22.69
CA GLY A 16 -20.65 25.60 23.60
C GLY A 16 -19.19 25.78 23.98
N ALA A 17 -18.38 26.46 23.19
CA ALA A 17 -16.92 26.52 23.40
C ALA A 17 -16.53 27.37 24.64
N CYS A 18 -17.32 28.34 25.03
CA CYS A 18 -17.01 29.22 26.17
C CYS A 18 -17.52 28.67 27.52
N ARG A 19 -18.51 27.75 27.51
CA ARG A 19 -19.09 27.20 28.75
C ARG A 19 -18.35 26.03 29.38
N MET A 20 -17.46 25.33 28.63
CA MET A 20 -16.69 24.23 29.20
C MET A 20 -15.60 24.68 30.18
N LEU A 21 -15.15 25.92 30.11
CA LEU A 21 -14.15 26.48 31.05
C LEU A 21 -14.76 27.14 32.30
N CYS A 22 -16.07 27.39 32.33
CA CYS A 22 -16.71 28.14 33.44
C CYS A 22 -17.63 27.32 34.36
N ALA A 23 -17.89 26.03 34.11
CA ALA A 23 -18.92 25.29 34.87
C ALA A 23 -18.38 24.03 35.59
N MET A 24 -17.11 24.01 36.03
CA MET A 24 -16.63 22.96 36.94
C MET A 24 -16.48 23.53 38.38
N THR A 25 -17.52 23.42 39.17
CA THR A 25 -17.42 23.47 40.66
C THR A 25 -16.84 22.14 41.13
N ILE A 26 -15.55 22.13 41.39
CA ILE A 26 -14.82 20.98 41.91
C ILE A 26 -15.01 20.90 43.44
N PRO A 27 -15.21 19.71 44.03
CA PRO A 27 -15.23 19.57 45.49
C PRO A 27 -13.89 19.97 46.13
N LEU A 28 -13.94 20.58 47.26
CA LEU A 28 -12.92 21.41 47.95
C LEU A 28 -11.69 20.67 48.53
N ASP A 29 -11.34 19.43 48.12
CA ASP A 29 -10.21 18.73 48.77
C ASP A 29 -9.25 17.98 47.81
N ILE A 30 -9.36 18.23 46.49
CA ILE A 30 -8.34 17.78 45.54
C ILE A 30 -7.59 19.02 45.04
N PRO A 31 -6.25 19.09 45.18
CA PRO A 31 -5.50 20.23 44.60
C PRO A 31 -5.83 20.34 43.11
N ASP A 32 -6.22 21.54 42.69
CA ASP A 32 -6.55 21.84 41.28
C ASP A 32 -5.40 21.29 40.41
N PRO A 33 -5.65 20.28 39.52
CA PRO A 33 -4.59 19.66 38.72
C PRO A 33 -3.81 20.69 37.90
N MET A 34 -4.43 21.84 37.62
CA MET A 34 -3.76 22.95 36.93
C MET A 34 -2.67 23.63 37.78
N THR A 35 -2.60 23.44 39.09
CA THR A 35 -1.48 23.94 39.92
C THR A 35 -0.15 23.21 39.66
N LEU A 36 -0.19 22.05 39.01
CA LEU A 36 1.03 21.29 38.61
C LEU A 36 1.78 21.88 37.43
N ILE A 37 1.16 22.81 36.69
CA ILE A 37 1.78 23.52 35.58
C ILE A 37 2.06 24.96 36.05
N ASP A 38 3.27 25.45 35.77
CA ASP A 38 3.63 26.83 36.16
C ASP A 38 2.63 27.83 35.52
N PRO A 39 2.31 28.94 36.23
CA PRO A 39 1.26 29.86 35.82
C PRO A 39 1.41 30.40 34.38
N PRO A 40 2.61 30.84 33.91
CA PRO A 40 2.77 31.28 32.53
C PRO A 40 2.56 30.18 31.49
N SER A 41 3.05 28.96 31.74
CA SER A 41 2.81 27.82 30.82
C SER A 41 1.35 27.44 30.78
N ARG A 42 0.64 27.57 31.91
CA ARG A 42 -0.80 27.36 32.00
C ARG A 42 -1.58 28.37 31.14
N GLU A 43 -1.25 29.65 31.26
CA GLU A 43 -1.88 30.71 30.45
C GLU A 43 -1.67 30.46 28.95
N THR A 44 -0.44 30.16 28.54
CA THR A 44 -0.10 29.80 27.17
C THR A 44 -0.89 28.59 26.68
N LEU A 45 -1.04 27.54 27.48
CA LEU A 45 -1.80 26.33 27.14
C LEU A 45 -3.29 26.64 26.94
N VAL A 46 -3.92 27.38 27.87
CA VAL A 46 -5.32 27.77 27.79
C VAL A 46 -5.56 28.59 26.52
N THR A 47 -4.69 29.53 26.22
CA THR A 47 -4.76 30.35 25.01
C THR A 47 -4.64 29.49 23.75
N LEU A 48 -3.70 28.53 23.72
CA LEU A 48 -3.53 27.59 22.60
C LEU A 48 -4.79 26.77 22.36
N LEU A 49 -5.32 26.12 23.43
CA LEU A 49 -6.52 25.29 23.30
C LEU A 49 -7.74 26.08 22.86
N GLY A 50 -7.91 27.30 23.40
CA GLY A 50 -8.98 28.25 22.96
C GLY A 50 -8.86 28.58 21.47
N HIS A 51 -7.65 28.89 20.99
CA HIS A 51 -7.40 29.19 19.58
C HIS A 51 -7.68 27.98 18.67
N LEU A 52 -7.20 26.79 19.05
CA LEU A 52 -7.45 25.56 18.30
C LEU A 52 -8.94 25.24 18.21
N ALA A 53 -9.67 25.38 19.32
CA ALA A 53 -11.12 25.16 19.36
C ALA A 53 -11.87 26.17 18.48
N ALA A 54 -11.55 27.47 18.59
CA ALA A 54 -12.20 28.52 17.82
C ALA A 54 -12.03 28.36 16.31
N ARG A 55 -10.84 27.92 15.86
CA ARG A 55 -10.56 27.67 14.45
C ARG A 55 -10.90 26.27 13.97
N ARG A 56 -11.36 25.41 14.85
CA ARG A 56 -11.54 23.97 14.56
C ARG A 56 -10.25 23.33 14.03
N HIS A 57 -9.10 23.77 14.52
CA HIS A 57 -7.79 23.22 14.22
C HIS A 57 -7.36 22.20 15.27
N ARG A 58 -6.31 21.42 14.97
CA ARG A 58 -5.62 20.52 15.89
C ARG A 58 -4.19 21.01 16.06
N GLY A 59 -3.63 20.84 17.26
CA GLY A 59 -2.30 21.31 17.58
C GLY A 59 -1.32 20.19 17.86
N LEU A 60 -0.02 20.50 17.78
CA LEU A 60 1.06 19.68 18.27
C LEU A 60 1.83 20.44 19.35
N LEU A 61 2.01 19.77 20.49
CA LEU A 61 2.92 20.19 21.57
C LEU A 61 4.13 19.24 21.59
N TRP A 62 5.32 19.77 21.37
CA TRP A 62 6.56 19.01 21.46
C TRP A 62 7.25 19.26 22.79
N ILE A 63 7.39 18.19 23.60
CA ILE A 63 8.12 18.22 24.88
C ILE A 63 9.46 17.51 24.67
N ALA A 64 10.51 18.29 24.40
CA ALA A 64 11.88 17.82 24.24
C ALA A 64 12.62 17.97 25.56
N ALA A 65 12.56 16.93 26.42
CA ALA A 65 13.10 16.99 27.77
C ALA A 65 13.59 15.60 28.26
N PRO A 66 14.43 15.53 29.33
CA PRO A 66 14.74 14.25 29.97
C PRO A 66 13.47 13.49 30.37
N GLN A 67 13.51 12.15 30.28
CA GLN A 67 12.35 11.28 30.43
C GLN A 67 11.46 11.63 31.64
N THR A 68 12.04 11.77 32.82
CA THR A 68 11.29 12.06 34.05
C THR A 68 10.51 13.37 33.93
N LEU A 69 11.13 14.41 33.41
CA LEU A 69 10.51 15.72 33.24
C LEU A 69 9.46 15.72 32.12
N ALA A 70 9.74 15.09 30.98
CA ALA A 70 8.80 15.00 29.87
C ALA A 70 7.53 14.26 30.26
N VAL A 71 7.66 13.09 30.89
CA VAL A 71 6.55 12.27 31.36
C VAL A 71 5.76 12.98 32.44
N SER A 72 6.44 13.62 33.42
CA SER A 72 5.77 14.39 34.49
C SER A 72 4.93 15.55 33.89
N ARG A 73 5.47 16.33 32.94
CA ARG A 73 4.74 17.41 32.27
C ARG A 73 3.51 16.89 31.51
N ALA A 74 3.66 15.76 30.82
CA ALA A 74 2.56 15.16 30.07
C ALA A 74 1.47 14.61 31.02
N ILE A 75 1.83 14.02 32.17
CA ILE A 75 0.88 13.60 33.20
C ILE A 75 0.15 14.82 33.77
N SER A 76 0.88 15.92 34.09
CA SER A 76 0.26 17.15 34.56
C SER A 76 -0.74 17.71 33.55
N LEU A 77 -0.40 17.69 32.25
CA LEU A 77 -1.31 18.09 31.17
C LEU A 77 -2.53 17.17 31.07
N TRP A 78 -2.34 15.87 31.22
CA TRP A 78 -3.41 14.87 31.21
C TRP A 78 -4.41 15.11 32.33
N GLN A 79 -3.93 15.46 33.52
CA GLN A 79 -4.76 15.69 34.69
C GLN A 79 -5.35 17.09 34.78
N ALA A 80 -4.69 18.10 34.18
CA ALA A 80 -5.05 19.51 34.30
C ALA A 80 -6.28 19.89 33.49
N VAL A 81 -6.61 19.16 32.42
CA VAL A 81 -7.70 19.43 31.50
C VAL A 81 -8.67 18.25 31.54
N GLY A 82 -9.94 18.49 31.60
CA GLY A 82 -10.97 17.45 31.58
C GLY A 82 -11.15 16.88 30.17
N TRP A 83 -10.17 16.11 29.69
CA TRP A 83 -10.23 15.44 28.41
C TRP A 83 -11.34 14.38 28.40
N ALA A 84 -12.09 14.29 27.31
CA ALA A 84 -13.19 13.34 27.18
C ALA A 84 -12.71 11.95 26.72
N GLU A 85 -11.79 11.93 25.75
CA GLU A 85 -11.28 10.71 25.13
C GLU A 85 -9.74 10.77 24.96
N PRO A 86 -8.98 10.86 26.05
CA PRO A 86 -7.53 10.94 25.98
C PRO A 86 -6.91 9.59 25.66
N LEU A 87 -5.80 9.59 24.93
CA LEU A 87 -5.04 8.42 24.54
C LEU A 87 -3.55 8.60 24.81
N TRP A 88 -2.93 7.65 25.51
CA TRP A 88 -1.48 7.58 25.68
C TRP A 88 -0.92 6.42 24.89
N LEU A 89 0.00 6.70 23.95
CA LEU A 89 0.79 5.68 23.27
C LEU A 89 2.15 5.57 23.94
N GLY A 90 2.49 4.37 24.36
CA GLY A 90 3.77 4.11 25.04
C GLY A 90 3.83 2.75 25.71
N THR A 91 4.74 2.62 26.64
CA THR A 91 4.93 1.42 27.45
C THR A 91 4.48 1.68 28.89
N PRO A 92 3.98 0.65 29.60
CA PRO A 92 3.61 0.78 31.01
C PRO A 92 4.79 1.27 31.88
N GLN A 93 4.51 2.19 32.78
CA GLN A 93 5.47 2.78 33.72
C GLN A 93 4.79 3.04 35.05
N ALA A 94 5.54 2.94 36.17
CA ALA A 94 5.00 3.18 37.51
C ALA A 94 4.38 4.58 37.70
N SER A 95 4.94 5.60 37.02
CA SER A 95 4.40 6.97 37.03
C SER A 95 3.03 7.09 36.35
N LEU A 96 2.80 6.34 35.26
CA LEU A 96 1.52 6.31 34.58
C LEU A 96 0.47 5.52 35.37
N GLU A 97 0.87 4.39 35.95
CA GLU A 97 0.01 3.59 36.83
C GLU A 97 -0.44 4.41 38.06
N ALA A 98 0.49 5.14 38.69
CA ALA A 98 0.18 6.04 39.79
C ALA A 98 -0.78 7.18 39.38
N ALA A 99 -0.74 7.61 38.14
CA ALA A 99 -1.63 8.62 37.57
C ALA A 99 -2.96 8.06 37.03
N GLY A 100 -3.18 6.74 37.08
CA GLY A 100 -4.35 6.07 36.56
C GLY A 100 -4.41 6.03 35.00
N ILE A 101 -3.26 6.12 34.34
CA ILE A 101 -3.14 6.13 32.87
C ILE A 101 -2.74 4.73 32.39
N ASP A 102 -3.58 4.13 31.53
CA ASP A 102 -3.29 2.86 30.86
C ASP A 102 -2.76 3.12 29.44
N PRO A 103 -1.44 2.99 29.21
CA PRO A 103 -0.86 3.27 27.90
C PRO A 103 -1.16 2.17 26.89
N LEU A 104 -1.51 2.56 25.67
CA LEU A 104 -1.66 1.66 24.54
C LEU A 104 -0.29 1.46 23.84
N PRO A 105 0.17 0.23 23.63
CA PRO A 105 1.37 -0.02 22.83
C PRO A 105 1.25 0.56 21.42
N ALA A 106 2.31 1.20 20.90
CA ALA A 106 2.32 1.81 19.55
C ALA A 106 1.87 0.84 18.44
N ALA A 107 2.25 -0.45 18.55
CA ALA A 107 1.81 -1.48 17.60
C ALA A 107 0.28 -1.68 17.52
N LYS A 108 -0.46 -1.26 18.55
CA LYS A 108 -1.92 -1.31 18.62
C LYS A 108 -2.59 0.01 18.22
N ALA A 109 -1.85 1.05 17.85
CA ALA A 109 -2.39 2.36 17.50
C ALA A 109 -3.50 2.28 16.41
N ARG A 110 -3.34 1.37 15.46
CA ARG A 110 -4.33 1.14 14.39
C ARG A 110 -5.69 0.64 14.88
N THR A 111 -5.80 0.12 16.10
CA THR A 111 -7.09 -0.28 16.68
C THR A 111 -7.94 0.92 17.08
N ARG A 112 -7.35 2.12 17.15
CA ARG A 112 -8.05 3.37 17.45
C ARG A 112 -8.52 4.13 16.22
N LEU A 113 -8.31 3.55 15.03
CA LEU A 113 -8.81 4.14 13.79
C LEU A 113 -10.34 4.24 13.79
N GLY A 114 -10.85 5.42 13.47
CA GLY A 114 -12.28 5.73 13.57
C GLY A 114 -12.65 6.47 14.86
N GLY A 115 -11.84 6.36 15.91
CA GLY A 115 -12.06 7.10 17.17
C GLY A 115 -11.89 8.61 17.03
N GLU A 116 -12.33 9.33 18.05
CA GLU A 116 -12.33 10.81 18.13
C GLU A 116 -11.68 11.26 19.46
N GLN A 117 -10.37 11.16 19.53
CA GLN A 117 -9.59 11.61 20.70
C GLN A 117 -9.53 13.14 20.75
N ASP A 118 -9.42 13.70 21.95
CA ASP A 118 -9.16 15.13 22.20
C ASP A 118 -7.75 15.38 22.73
N LEU A 119 -7.10 14.37 23.31
CA LEU A 119 -5.69 14.37 23.64
C LEU A 119 -5.05 13.07 23.16
N VAL A 120 -3.91 13.18 22.50
CA VAL A 120 -3.04 12.04 22.18
C VAL A 120 -1.65 12.34 22.68
N VAL A 121 -1.11 11.51 23.58
CA VAL A 121 0.29 11.57 24.01
C VAL A 121 1.07 10.44 23.35
N ILE A 122 2.18 10.77 22.71
CA ILE A 122 3.12 9.80 22.10
C ILE A 122 4.42 9.86 22.88
N ASP A 123 4.69 8.78 23.60
CA ASP A 123 5.92 8.61 24.38
C ASP A 123 7.02 8.01 23.51
N ALA A 124 7.92 8.87 23.02
CA ALA A 124 9.14 8.47 22.33
C ALA A 124 10.41 8.80 23.16
N VAL A 125 10.27 9.08 24.47
CA VAL A 125 11.36 9.43 25.36
C VAL A 125 11.75 8.29 26.30
N SER A 126 10.82 7.39 26.61
CA SER A 126 11.06 6.28 27.54
C SER A 126 12.00 5.22 26.95
N ALA A 127 12.80 4.58 27.78
CA ALA A 127 13.91 3.73 27.35
C ALA A 127 13.54 2.58 26.41
N GLN A 128 12.31 2.06 26.51
CA GLN A 128 11.79 0.99 25.65
C GLN A 128 10.78 1.51 24.61
N ALA A 129 10.54 2.81 24.61
CA ALA A 129 9.68 3.48 23.65
C ALA A 129 10.53 4.09 22.53
N GLY A 130 9.88 4.43 21.42
CA GLY A 130 10.51 5.09 20.31
C GLY A 130 9.45 5.65 19.38
N PHE A 131 9.85 6.46 18.43
CA PHE A 131 8.95 7.05 17.48
C PHE A 131 8.55 6.04 16.39
N ASP A 132 7.31 5.54 16.48
CA ASP A 132 6.70 4.70 15.45
C ASP A 132 5.97 5.59 14.42
N PRO A 133 6.48 5.72 13.18
CA PRO A 133 5.86 6.59 12.17
C PRO A 133 4.48 6.13 11.73
N GLU A 134 4.18 4.82 11.75
CA GLU A 134 2.84 4.32 11.46
C GLU A 134 1.85 4.65 12.59
N ALA A 135 2.29 4.51 13.82
CA ALA A 135 1.47 4.84 14.98
C ALA A 135 1.17 6.34 15.01
N PHE A 136 2.19 7.20 14.79
CA PHE A 136 2.02 8.65 14.67
C PHE A 136 1.01 9.01 13.58
N GLY A 137 1.18 8.47 12.37
CA GLY A 137 0.25 8.70 11.25
C GLY A 137 -1.17 8.17 11.51
N ALA A 138 -1.31 7.06 12.25
CA ALA A 138 -2.60 6.50 12.60
C ALA A 138 -3.36 7.42 13.57
N VAL A 139 -2.72 7.81 14.68
CA VAL A 139 -3.42 8.56 15.75
C VAL A 139 -3.55 10.06 15.46
N SER A 140 -2.65 10.65 14.66
CA SER A 140 -2.83 12.04 14.21
C SER A 140 -4.17 12.26 13.51
N GLY A 141 -4.67 11.24 12.80
CA GLY A 141 -5.97 11.28 12.12
C GLY A 141 -7.17 10.94 13.00
N THR A 142 -6.97 10.52 14.26
CA THR A 142 -8.08 10.28 15.20
C THR A 142 -8.34 11.49 16.12
N LEU A 143 -7.43 12.44 16.15
CA LEU A 143 -7.59 13.65 16.94
C LEU A 143 -8.67 14.54 16.33
N ARG A 144 -9.66 14.98 17.15
CA ARG A 144 -10.75 15.86 16.73
C ARG A 144 -10.33 17.34 16.72
N ALA A 145 -11.14 18.20 16.12
CA ALA A 145 -10.95 19.64 16.16
C ALA A 145 -10.87 20.16 17.61
N GLY A 146 -9.96 21.09 17.88
CA GLY A 146 -9.66 21.58 19.23
C GLY A 146 -8.71 20.66 20.02
N GLY A 147 -8.39 19.46 19.50
CA GLY A 147 -7.57 18.51 20.19
C GLY A 147 -6.06 18.79 20.10
N LEU A 148 -5.30 18.16 21.01
CA LEU A 148 -3.86 18.32 21.14
C LEU A 148 -3.12 16.99 21.01
N LEU A 149 -2.12 16.94 20.12
CA LEU A 149 -1.15 15.86 20.08
C LEU A 149 0.10 16.30 20.85
N VAL A 150 0.55 15.50 21.80
CA VAL A 150 1.75 15.73 22.60
C VAL A 150 2.79 14.71 22.21
N LEU A 151 3.95 15.17 21.74
CA LEU A 151 5.09 14.32 21.41
C LEU A 151 6.19 14.49 22.45
N LEU A 152 6.54 13.40 23.16
CA LEU A 152 7.62 13.37 24.14
C LEU A 152 8.88 12.81 23.49
N THR A 153 9.99 13.54 23.54
CA THR A 153 11.28 13.10 23.03
C THR A 153 12.42 13.49 24.00
N PRO A 154 13.58 12.82 23.94
CA PRO A 154 14.75 13.32 24.61
C PRO A 154 15.19 14.69 24.04
N PRO A 155 15.94 15.52 24.79
CA PRO A 155 16.35 16.85 24.33
C PRO A 155 17.33 16.80 23.15
N ASP A 156 18.09 15.70 23.04
CA ASP A 156 19.04 15.42 21.95
C ASP A 156 18.46 14.48 20.89
N TRP A 157 17.13 14.52 20.68
CA TRP A 157 16.44 13.62 19.76
C TRP A 157 16.99 13.72 18.33
N GLY A 158 17.34 12.57 17.77
CA GLY A 158 17.99 12.45 16.47
C GLY A 158 19.52 12.34 16.53
N SER A 159 20.17 12.53 17.70
CA SER A 159 21.61 12.28 17.86
C SER A 159 21.95 10.79 17.85
N ARG A 160 20.98 9.93 18.20
CA ARG A 160 21.10 8.47 18.27
C ARG A 160 19.76 7.80 18.00
N PRO A 161 19.78 6.51 17.59
CA PRO A 161 18.58 5.71 17.45
C PRO A 161 17.78 5.60 18.74
N ASP A 162 16.44 5.57 18.64
CA ASP A 162 15.54 5.31 19.76
C ASP A 162 15.13 3.83 19.84
N GLY A 163 14.28 3.49 20.82
CA GLY A 163 13.85 2.11 21.07
C GLY A 163 13.12 1.46 19.90
N ASP A 164 12.45 2.22 19.02
CA ASP A 164 11.75 1.65 17.88
C ASP A 164 12.71 1.19 16.75
N TYR A 165 13.99 1.64 16.77
CA TYR A 165 15.01 1.15 15.83
C TYR A 165 15.33 -0.33 16.01
N ALA A 166 14.99 -0.95 17.15
CA ALA A 166 15.03 -2.40 17.31
C ALA A 166 14.22 -3.14 16.24
N ARG A 167 13.20 -2.53 15.66
CA ARG A 167 12.43 -3.09 14.54
C ARG A 167 13.11 -2.91 13.18
N LEU A 168 13.99 -1.92 13.05
CA LEU A 168 14.76 -1.65 11.83
C LEU A 168 16.04 -2.47 11.78
N ALA A 169 16.60 -2.81 12.95
CA ALA A 169 17.83 -3.59 13.04
C ALA A 169 17.65 -4.99 12.40
N GLU A 170 18.48 -5.27 11.39
CA GLU A 170 18.59 -6.53 10.69
C GLU A 170 19.96 -7.16 11.01
N HIS A 171 20.03 -8.49 11.07
CA HIS A 171 21.30 -9.18 11.34
C HIS A 171 22.38 -8.76 10.30
N PRO A 172 23.65 -8.53 10.72
CA PRO A 172 24.22 -8.62 12.08
C PRO A 172 24.14 -7.31 12.88
N TYR A 173 23.44 -6.30 12.42
CA TYR A 173 23.41 -4.97 12.99
C TYR A 173 22.57 -4.94 14.28
N GLN A 174 23.03 -4.15 15.26
CA GLN A 174 22.27 -3.82 16.47
C GLN A 174 21.64 -2.43 16.32
N ALA A 175 20.55 -2.20 17.04
CA ALA A 175 19.80 -0.95 16.95
C ALA A 175 20.66 0.29 17.26
N GLU A 176 21.50 0.16 18.30
CA GLU A 176 22.36 1.23 18.81
C GLU A 176 23.46 1.64 17.81
N GLY A 177 23.81 0.74 16.87
CA GLY A 177 24.80 0.98 15.85
C GLY A 177 24.24 1.56 14.54
N LEU A 178 22.91 1.72 14.46
CA LEU A 178 22.29 2.33 13.28
C LEU A 178 22.42 3.87 13.29
N SER A 179 22.34 4.48 12.14
CA SER A 179 22.22 5.93 12.05
C SER A 179 20.81 6.38 12.42
N SER A 180 20.67 7.65 12.83
CA SER A 180 19.39 8.27 13.21
C SER A 180 19.02 9.47 12.34
N ARG A 181 19.37 9.43 11.06
CA ARG A 181 19.12 10.52 10.08
C ARG A 181 17.64 10.88 10.00
N TYR A 182 16.78 9.86 10.08
CA TYR A 182 15.34 10.06 10.07
C TYR A 182 14.87 10.89 11.27
N LEU A 183 15.29 10.52 12.49
CA LEU A 183 14.93 11.26 13.71
C LEU A 183 15.55 12.66 13.73
N ALA A 184 16.80 12.80 13.29
CA ALA A 184 17.46 14.11 13.17
C ALA A 184 16.72 15.03 12.18
N ARG A 185 16.23 14.47 11.08
CA ARG A 185 15.36 15.19 10.14
C ARG A 185 14.05 15.63 10.81
N LEU A 186 13.38 14.74 11.56
CA LEU A 186 12.15 15.09 12.27
C LEU A 186 12.38 16.19 13.29
N ALA A 187 13.43 16.08 14.11
CA ALA A 187 13.80 17.09 15.11
C ALA A 187 14.06 18.46 14.47
N ARG A 188 14.78 18.48 13.32
CA ARG A 188 15.02 19.71 12.55
C ARG A 188 13.73 20.34 12.03
N LEU A 189 12.82 19.51 11.46
CA LEU A 189 11.54 19.99 10.94
C LEU A 189 10.62 20.53 12.05
N LEU A 190 10.61 19.89 13.22
CA LEU A 190 9.86 20.38 14.38
C LEU A 190 10.45 21.68 14.91
N SER A 191 11.78 21.76 15.08
CA SER A 191 12.45 22.98 15.55
C SER A 191 12.24 24.17 14.61
N ALA A 192 12.13 23.94 13.31
CA ALA A 192 11.87 24.98 12.30
C ALA A 192 10.38 25.28 12.10
N SER A 193 9.48 24.54 12.74
CA SER A 193 8.03 24.69 12.54
C SER A 193 7.51 25.95 13.27
N GLN A 194 6.72 26.73 12.56
CA GLN A 194 6.05 27.93 13.07
C GLN A 194 4.62 27.66 13.57
N GLU A 195 4.19 26.38 13.57
CA GLU A 195 2.80 26.00 13.82
C GLU A 195 2.64 25.09 15.04
N ILE A 196 3.69 24.92 15.85
CA ILE A 196 3.68 24.04 17.02
C ILE A 196 3.98 24.82 18.31
N ALA A 197 3.56 24.21 19.42
CA ALA A 197 4.01 24.62 20.72
C ALA A 197 5.21 23.76 21.15
N ILE A 198 6.21 24.36 21.84
CA ILE A 198 7.39 23.68 22.31
C ILE A 198 7.53 23.90 23.83
N TRP A 199 7.80 22.80 24.54
CA TRP A 199 8.12 22.89 25.98
C TRP A 199 9.55 22.38 26.24
N PRO A 200 10.55 23.29 26.18
CA PRO A 200 11.96 22.94 26.34
C PRO A 200 12.28 22.58 27.81
N PRO A 201 13.39 21.84 28.07
CA PRO A 201 13.72 21.34 29.41
C PRO A 201 13.86 22.46 30.44
N ASP A 202 14.55 23.54 30.09
CA ASP A 202 14.92 24.64 31.00
C ASP A 202 14.00 25.87 30.89
N GLY A 203 12.86 25.72 30.21
CA GLY A 203 11.99 26.84 29.91
C GLY A 203 10.52 26.57 30.17
N ARG A 204 9.74 27.60 29.88
CA ARG A 204 8.28 27.58 29.87
C ARG A 204 7.77 27.09 28.53
N LEU A 205 6.50 26.72 28.49
CA LEU A 205 5.79 26.46 27.26
C LEU A 205 5.85 27.69 26.35
N GLN A 206 6.32 27.49 25.12
CA GLN A 206 6.52 28.54 24.11
C GLN A 206 5.68 28.23 22.88
N LEU A 207 5.12 29.27 22.29
CA LEU A 207 4.50 29.22 20.97
C LEU A 207 5.49 29.80 19.96
N ALA A 208 5.53 29.26 18.77
CA ALA A 208 6.25 29.88 17.68
C ALA A 208 5.69 31.30 17.41
N GLU A 209 6.57 32.27 17.13
CA GLU A 209 6.21 33.69 16.99
C GLU A 209 5.01 33.94 16.07
N PRO A 210 4.91 33.36 14.86
CA PRO A 210 3.74 33.52 14.00
C PRO A 210 2.44 32.99 14.59
N LEU A 211 2.52 31.88 15.34
CA LEU A 211 1.37 31.31 16.03
C LEU A 211 0.92 32.25 17.18
N ALA A 212 1.87 32.77 17.95
CA ALA A 212 1.59 33.72 19.01
C ALA A 212 0.94 35.00 18.48
N GLN A 213 1.49 35.61 17.43
CA GLN A 213 0.93 36.80 16.77
C GLN A 213 -0.48 36.56 16.18
N ALA A 214 -0.70 35.40 15.55
CA ALA A 214 -2.02 35.05 15.03
C ALA A 214 -3.06 34.93 16.14
N MET A 215 -2.65 34.43 17.31
CA MET A 215 -3.51 34.31 18.48
C MET A 215 -3.78 35.68 19.15
N GLU A 216 -2.79 36.54 19.27
CA GLU A 216 -2.94 37.91 19.79
C GLU A 216 -3.87 38.74 18.90
N THR A 217 -3.71 38.64 17.57
CA THR A 217 -4.57 39.32 16.60
C THR A 217 -6.03 38.85 16.71
N ALA A 218 -6.24 37.54 16.86
CA ALA A 218 -7.59 36.99 17.04
C ALA A 218 -8.24 37.51 18.34
N LEU A 219 -7.52 37.53 19.46
CA LEU A 219 -7.98 38.04 20.74
C LEU A 219 -8.27 39.56 20.70
N ALA A 220 -7.48 40.33 19.94
CA ALA A 220 -7.71 41.75 19.75
C ALA A 220 -8.96 42.05 18.93
N THR A 221 -9.24 41.20 17.94
CA THR A 221 -10.41 41.30 17.06
C THR A 221 -11.71 40.95 17.83
N GLU A 222 -11.66 39.97 18.72
CA GLU A 222 -12.82 39.61 19.57
C GLU A 222 -13.17 40.70 20.61
N LYS A 223 -12.19 41.50 21.01
CA LYS A 223 -12.43 42.64 21.96
C LYS A 223 -12.92 43.90 21.27
N GLY A 224 -12.95 43.97 19.95
CA GLY A 224 -13.15 45.21 19.18
C GLY A 224 -14.30 45.27 18.19
N THR A 225 -15.10 44.19 17.99
CA THR A 225 -16.18 44.24 17.00
C THR A 225 -17.39 43.40 17.40
N ASP A 226 -18.52 44.07 17.53
CA ASP A 226 -19.84 43.52 17.26
C ASP A 226 -19.85 42.87 15.85
N ALA A 227 -20.44 41.69 15.79
CA ALA A 227 -20.51 40.82 14.63
C ALA A 227 -20.87 41.53 13.32
N SER A 228 -19.92 41.63 12.40
CA SER A 228 -20.19 41.63 10.95
C SER A 228 -18.90 41.81 10.15
N THR A 229 -18.16 40.78 9.84
CA THR A 229 -17.48 40.60 8.53
C THR A 229 -17.23 39.13 8.37
N GLY A 230 -18.10 38.48 7.61
CA GLY A 230 -17.94 37.13 7.17
C GLY A 230 -16.74 37.06 6.23
N ASP A 231 -15.75 36.34 6.64
CA ASP A 231 -14.78 35.79 5.71
C ASP A 231 -15.28 34.45 5.21
N ALA A 232 -15.15 34.22 3.94
CA ALA A 232 -15.66 33.17 3.11
C ALA A 232 -16.04 31.86 3.84
N SER A 233 -17.19 31.87 4.50
CA SER A 233 -17.93 30.67 4.86
C SER A 233 -18.21 29.95 3.54
N GLU A 234 -17.59 28.79 3.29
CA GLU A 234 -18.14 27.85 2.33
C GLU A 234 -19.63 27.76 2.59
N ALA A 235 -20.43 28.11 1.59
CA ALA A 235 -21.89 28.10 1.69
C ALA A 235 -22.31 26.75 2.30
N ALA A 236 -23.14 26.78 3.33
CA ALA A 236 -23.68 25.58 3.97
C ALA A 236 -24.15 24.63 2.85
N PRO A 237 -23.84 23.33 2.91
CA PRO A 237 -24.25 22.41 1.87
C PRO A 237 -25.75 22.51 1.69
N GLU A 238 -26.25 22.60 0.45
CA GLU A 238 -27.68 22.59 0.15
C GLU A 238 -28.36 21.29 0.64
N ASP A 239 -27.57 20.30 1.03
CA ASP A 239 -27.95 18.96 1.44
C ASP A 239 -27.69 18.77 2.95
N ALA A 240 -28.76 18.74 3.75
CA ALA A 240 -28.73 18.67 5.21
C ALA A 240 -28.07 17.37 5.77
N ASP A 241 -28.02 16.29 4.99
CA ASP A 241 -27.39 15.04 5.43
C ASP A 241 -25.86 15.04 5.21
N CYS A 242 -25.36 15.98 4.41
CA CYS A 242 -23.96 16.07 4.03
C CYS A 242 -23.25 17.18 4.81
N ALA A 243 -22.02 16.92 5.24
CA ALA A 243 -21.22 17.88 5.99
C ALA A 243 -20.52 18.93 5.09
N THR A 244 -20.31 18.60 3.81
CA THR A 244 -19.59 19.47 2.86
C THR A 244 -20.24 19.41 1.46
N ALA A 245 -20.04 20.46 0.66
CA ALA A 245 -20.58 20.54 -0.69
C ALA A 245 -19.99 19.47 -1.65
N ASP A 246 -18.72 19.09 -1.49
CA ASP A 246 -18.12 18.01 -2.28
C ASP A 246 -18.65 16.63 -1.84
N GLN A 247 -18.95 16.42 -0.56
CA GLN A 247 -19.65 15.23 -0.09
C GLN A 247 -21.07 15.14 -0.70
N ALA A 248 -21.83 16.23 -0.72
CA ALA A 248 -23.14 16.28 -1.36
C ALA A 248 -23.07 15.94 -2.86
N ARG A 249 -22.07 16.47 -3.56
CA ARG A 249 -21.80 16.11 -4.97
C ARG A 249 -21.48 14.61 -5.14
N ALA A 250 -20.70 14.03 -4.23
CA ALA A 250 -20.38 12.61 -4.24
C ALA A 250 -21.63 11.75 -4.06
N VAL A 251 -22.47 12.04 -3.07
CA VAL A 251 -23.75 11.36 -2.84
C VAL A 251 -24.65 11.46 -4.09
N GLY A 252 -24.78 12.66 -4.67
CA GLY A 252 -25.56 12.84 -5.88
C GLY A 252 -25.05 12.05 -7.10
N ARG A 253 -23.73 11.79 -7.19
CA ARG A 253 -23.14 10.93 -8.24
C ARG A 253 -23.35 9.45 -7.94
N LEU A 254 -23.20 9.01 -6.69
CA LEU A 254 -23.45 7.64 -6.23
C LEU A 254 -24.89 7.21 -6.51
N MET A 255 -25.86 8.07 -6.26
CA MET A 255 -27.28 7.80 -6.57
C MET A 255 -27.58 7.66 -8.07
N ARG A 256 -26.74 8.22 -8.92
CA ARG A 256 -26.91 8.22 -10.39
C ARG A 256 -25.90 7.35 -11.10
N LEU A 257 -25.38 6.31 -10.46
CA LEU A 257 -24.42 5.38 -11.06
C LEU A 257 -24.98 4.75 -12.35
N LYS A 258 -24.27 4.95 -13.45
CA LYS A 258 -24.64 4.44 -14.78
C LYS A 258 -23.94 3.12 -15.07
N ARG A 259 -24.62 2.26 -15.86
CA ARG A 259 -24.04 1.01 -16.32
C ARG A 259 -22.75 1.27 -17.10
N ARG A 260 -21.69 0.52 -16.82
CA ARG A 260 -20.37 0.59 -17.45
C ARG A 260 -19.72 1.98 -17.41
N ARG A 261 -20.09 2.79 -16.41
CA ARG A 261 -19.44 4.07 -16.09
C ARG A 261 -19.11 4.11 -14.62
N PRO A 262 -18.03 3.42 -14.19
CA PRO A 262 -17.61 3.39 -12.80
C PRO A 262 -17.38 4.80 -12.25
N LEU A 263 -17.62 4.98 -10.96
CA LEU A 263 -17.27 6.19 -10.23
C LEU A 263 -16.09 5.89 -9.31
N VAL A 264 -15.06 6.71 -9.34
CA VAL A 264 -13.92 6.64 -8.42
C VAL A 264 -13.95 7.87 -7.50
N LEU A 265 -14.23 7.65 -6.23
CA LEU A 265 -14.17 8.66 -5.19
C LEU A 265 -12.79 8.63 -4.55
N THR A 266 -12.03 9.68 -4.71
CA THR A 266 -10.74 9.85 -4.05
C THR A 266 -10.86 10.91 -2.95
N ALA A 267 -10.14 10.75 -1.88
CA ALA A 267 -10.04 11.74 -0.83
C ALA A 267 -8.83 11.48 0.04
N ASP A 268 -8.40 12.48 0.78
CA ASP A 268 -7.54 12.26 1.93
C ASP A 268 -8.35 11.76 3.13
N ARG A 269 -7.67 11.45 4.20
CA ARG A 269 -8.33 10.96 5.40
C ARG A 269 -9.21 12.04 6.04
N GLY A 270 -10.33 11.65 6.65
CA GLY A 270 -11.23 12.58 7.36
C GLY A 270 -12.13 13.42 6.47
N ARG A 271 -12.25 13.08 5.16
CA ARG A 271 -13.12 13.78 4.19
C ARG A 271 -14.51 13.15 4.04
N GLY A 272 -14.85 12.12 4.84
CA GLY A 272 -16.19 11.54 4.90
C GLY A 272 -16.59 10.64 3.73
N LYS A 273 -15.64 9.95 3.08
CA LYS A 273 -15.93 8.96 2.01
C LYS A 273 -16.95 7.90 2.43
N SER A 274 -16.66 7.18 3.54
CA SER A 274 -17.51 6.08 4.02
C SER A 274 -18.89 6.60 4.46
N ALA A 275 -18.97 7.81 5.05
CA ALA A 275 -20.23 8.47 5.36
C ALA A 275 -21.02 8.80 4.08
N ALA A 276 -20.37 9.28 3.01
CA ALA A 276 -21.03 9.54 1.72
C ALA A 276 -21.61 8.26 1.11
N LEU A 277 -20.90 7.12 1.23
CA LEU A 277 -21.43 5.81 0.82
C LEU A 277 -22.66 5.44 1.66
N GLY A 278 -22.63 5.66 2.99
CA GLY A 278 -23.76 5.40 3.89
C GLY A 278 -24.99 6.25 3.58
N ILE A 279 -24.82 7.56 3.33
CA ILE A 279 -25.90 8.47 2.90
C ILE A 279 -26.49 7.99 1.56
N ALA A 280 -25.62 7.63 0.61
CA ALA A 280 -26.08 7.15 -0.69
C ALA A 280 -26.88 5.83 -0.54
N CYS A 281 -26.43 4.90 0.30
CA CYS A 281 -27.17 3.66 0.59
C CYS A 281 -28.56 3.95 1.16
N ALA A 282 -28.68 4.84 2.14
CA ALA A 282 -29.95 5.22 2.74
C ALA A 282 -30.94 5.73 1.69
N ARG A 283 -30.47 6.63 0.83
CA ARG A 283 -31.29 7.23 -0.24
C ARG A 283 -31.63 6.27 -1.37
N LEU A 284 -30.73 5.37 -1.72
CA LEU A 284 -30.98 4.33 -2.72
C LEU A 284 -32.02 3.31 -2.22
N LEU A 285 -31.97 2.89 -0.96
CA LEU A 285 -33.01 2.06 -0.35
C LEU A 285 -34.36 2.77 -0.35
N ALA A 286 -34.40 4.05 0.06
CA ALA A 286 -35.62 4.87 0.01
C ALA A 286 -36.16 5.07 -1.42
N GLY A 287 -35.27 5.06 -2.41
CA GLY A 287 -35.58 5.14 -3.84
C GLY A 287 -36.00 3.79 -4.47
N GLY A 288 -36.11 2.71 -3.69
CA GLY A 288 -36.59 1.39 -4.15
C GLY A 288 -35.49 0.44 -4.61
N GLU A 289 -34.22 0.72 -4.36
CA GLU A 289 -33.14 -0.26 -4.62
C GLU A 289 -33.31 -1.45 -3.66
N THR A 290 -33.40 -2.68 -4.17
CA THR A 290 -33.66 -3.86 -3.35
C THR A 290 -32.38 -4.49 -2.77
N GLN A 291 -31.25 -4.38 -3.47
CA GLN A 291 -30.00 -4.95 -3.01
C GLN A 291 -28.82 -4.03 -3.34
N ILE A 292 -28.10 -3.59 -2.31
CA ILE A 292 -26.84 -2.86 -2.43
C ILE A 292 -25.75 -3.74 -1.82
N LEU A 293 -24.76 -4.10 -2.64
CA LEU A 293 -23.59 -4.83 -2.17
C LEU A 293 -22.49 -3.85 -1.78
N ILE A 294 -21.82 -4.17 -0.68
CA ILE A 294 -20.65 -3.42 -0.21
C ILE A 294 -19.50 -4.41 -0.02
N THR A 295 -18.31 -4.01 -0.41
CA THR A 295 -17.09 -4.73 -0.12
C THR A 295 -15.99 -3.76 0.35
N ALA A 296 -15.10 -4.27 1.19
CA ALA A 296 -13.93 -3.57 1.72
C ALA A 296 -12.90 -4.61 2.17
N PRO A 297 -11.62 -4.23 2.40
CA PRO A 297 -10.58 -5.18 2.82
C PRO A 297 -10.89 -5.94 4.11
N ARG A 298 -11.69 -5.34 4.98
CA ARG A 298 -12.12 -5.91 6.28
C ARG A 298 -13.47 -5.33 6.71
N PRO A 299 -14.27 -6.05 7.50
CA PRO A 299 -15.58 -5.56 7.96
C PRO A 299 -15.50 -4.23 8.72
N ALA A 300 -14.48 -4.02 9.54
CA ALA A 300 -14.30 -2.77 10.31
C ALA A 300 -14.13 -1.52 9.42
N ALA A 301 -13.76 -1.65 8.17
CA ALA A 301 -13.62 -0.50 7.26
C ALA A 301 -14.97 0.11 6.89
N VAL A 302 -16.06 -0.64 6.96
CA VAL A 302 -17.42 -0.19 6.59
C VAL A 302 -18.29 0.18 7.79
N GLU A 303 -17.74 0.20 9.02
CA GLU A 303 -18.50 0.57 10.22
C GLU A 303 -19.11 1.96 10.11
N ALA A 304 -18.32 2.97 9.78
CA ALA A 304 -18.80 4.36 9.63
C ALA A 304 -19.88 4.50 8.54
N LEU A 305 -19.86 3.63 7.51
CA LEU A 305 -20.92 3.57 6.50
C LEU A 305 -22.23 3.05 7.13
N PHE A 306 -22.17 1.95 7.87
CA PHE A 306 -23.34 1.36 8.52
C PHE A 306 -23.88 2.23 9.65
N GLU A 307 -23.03 2.89 10.42
CA GLU A 307 -23.43 3.86 11.44
C GLU A 307 -24.23 5.02 10.81
N ARG A 308 -23.70 5.59 9.72
CA ARG A 308 -24.40 6.68 9.02
C ARG A 308 -25.71 6.21 8.38
N LEU A 309 -25.72 5.00 7.80
CA LEU A 309 -26.92 4.37 7.27
C LEU A 309 -27.99 4.18 8.36
N ALA A 310 -27.61 3.69 9.54
CA ALA A 310 -28.51 3.47 10.65
C ALA A 310 -29.14 4.79 11.18
N VAL A 311 -28.36 5.87 11.23
CA VAL A 311 -28.87 7.20 11.60
C VAL A 311 -29.93 7.69 10.62
N LEU A 312 -29.74 7.46 9.32
CA LEU A 312 -30.66 7.95 8.27
C LEU A 312 -31.81 6.99 7.98
N CYS A 313 -31.72 5.74 8.40
CA CYS A 313 -32.78 4.73 8.27
C CYS A 313 -33.11 4.12 9.63
N PRO A 314 -33.76 4.86 10.53
CA PRO A 314 -34.05 4.39 11.90
C PRO A 314 -35.02 3.20 11.96
N SER A 315 -35.77 2.92 10.88
CA SER A 315 -36.62 1.72 10.74
C SER A 315 -35.84 0.49 10.29
N GLY A 316 -34.55 0.61 10.02
CA GLY A 316 -33.69 -0.51 9.61
C GLY A 316 -32.96 -1.13 10.79
N ARG A 317 -32.63 -2.42 10.66
CA ARG A 317 -31.81 -3.15 11.63
C ARG A 317 -30.58 -3.77 10.97
N ARG A 318 -29.46 -3.64 11.67
CA ARG A 318 -28.23 -4.31 11.31
C ARG A 318 -28.11 -5.65 12.04
N GLN A 319 -27.88 -6.71 11.28
CA GLN A 319 -27.50 -8.03 11.79
C GLN A 319 -26.19 -8.45 11.13
N ALA A 320 -25.10 -8.46 11.88
CA ALA A 320 -23.75 -8.74 11.38
C ALA A 320 -23.40 -7.91 10.13
N ASN A 321 -23.34 -8.56 8.98
CA ASN A 321 -22.93 -7.97 7.69
C ASN A 321 -24.10 -7.47 6.83
N VAL A 322 -25.32 -7.46 7.35
CA VAL A 322 -26.52 -7.06 6.60
C VAL A 322 -27.28 -5.99 7.38
N PHE A 323 -27.66 -4.93 6.67
CA PHE A 323 -28.63 -3.95 7.16
C PHE A 323 -29.89 -4.06 6.30
N ALA A 324 -31.05 -4.33 6.93
CA ALA A 324 -32.32 -4.49 6.25
C ALA A 324 -33.40 -3.60 6.87
N LEU A 325 -34.36 -3.13 6.06
CA LEU A 325 -35.53 -2.38 6.53
C LEU A 325 -36.54 -3.31 7.19
N GLU A 326 -37.10 -2.92 8.36
CA GLU A 326 -38.00 -3.78 9.18
C GLU A 326 -39.28 -4.22 8.50
N ALA A 327 -39.82 -3.40 7.58
CA ALA A 327 -41.07 -3.70 6.86
C ALA A 327 -40.99 -4.93 5.93
N ALA A 328 -39.83 -5.54 5.80
CA ALA A 328 -39.52 -6.56 4.81
C ALA A 328 -38.98 -7.89 5.41
N HIS A 329 -39.02 -8.06 6.73
CA HIS A 329 -38.43 -9.21 7.42
C HIS A 329 -39.04 -10.59 7.06
N GLU A 330 -40.20 -10.63 6.38
CA GLU A 330 -40.88 -11.89 6.01
C GLU A 330 -40.72 -12.28 4.53
N ALA A 331 -40.10 -11.44 3.68
CA ALA A 331 -39.91 -11.73 2.27
C ALA A 331 -38.41 -11.94 1.92
N ALA A 332 -38.11 -12.96 1.14
CA ALA A 332 -36.75 -13.26 0.67
C ALA A 332 -36.09 -12.12 -0.15
N ASP A 333 -36.89 -11.11 -0.59
CA ASP A 333 -36.49 -10.00 -1.43
C ASP A 333 -36.47 -8.64 -0.67
N SER A 334 -36.24 -8.66 0.63
CA SER A 334 -36.21 -7.43 1.45
C SER A 334 -35.10 -6.46 1.04
N PRO A 335 -35.40 -5.13 0.90
CA PRO A 335 -34.38 -4.13 0.60
C PRO A 335 -33.27 -4.14 1.65
N CYS A 336 -32.04 -4.41 1.21
CA CYS A 336 -30.92 -4.54 2.11
C CYS A 336 -29.60 -4.01 1.56
N VAL A 337 -28.72 -3.65 2.50
CA VAL A 337 -27.31 -3.37 2.25
C VAL A 337 -26.50 -4.51 2.85
N ARG A 338 -25.69 -5.17 2.05
CA ARG A 338 -24.96 -6.36 2.47
C ARG A 338 -23.46 -6.23 2.23
N PHE A 339 -22.66 -6.42 3.27
CA PHE A 339 -21.21 -6.56 3.14
C PHE A 339 -20.83 -8.00 2.78
N ILE A 340 -19.97 -8.13 1.77
CA ILE A 340 -19.35 -9.41 1.38
C ILE A 340 -17.84 -9.15 1.24
N ALA A 341 -17.03 -10.05 1.80
CA ALA A 341 -15.58 -9.99 1.67
C ALA A 341 -15.12 -10.06 0.20
N PRO A 342 -14.04 -9.40 -0.21
CA PRO A 342 -13.63 -9.28 -1.61
C PRO A 342 -13.48 -10.62 -2.34
N ASP A 343 -12.83 -11.60 -1.71
CA ASP A 343 -12.61 -12.92 -2.31
C ASP A 343 -13.93 -13.68 -2.50
N ALA A 344 -14.74 -13.74 -1.46
CA ALA A 344 -16.05 -14.39 -1.51
C ALA A 344 -16.98 -13.72 -2.55
N LEU A 345 -16.94 -12.39 -2.66
CA LEU A 345 -17.74 -11.66 -3.65
C LEU A 345 -17.34 -12.05 -5.08
N VAL A 346 -16.06 -12.16 -5.35
CA VAL A 346 -15.55 -12.58 -6.67
C VAL A 346 -15.92 -14.04 -6.96
N GLU A 347 -15.86 -14.94 -5.98
CA GLU A 347 -16.30 -16.34 -6.14
C GLU A 347 -17.79 -16.43 -6.48
N LEU A 348 -18.64 -15.72 -5.74
CA LEU A 348 -20.09 -15.64 -6.02
C LEU A 348 -20.38 -15.03 -7.40
N ALA A 349 -19.62 -14.05 -7.83
CA ALA A 349 -19.75 -13.46 -9.16
C ALA A 349 -19.34 -14.44 -10.27
N LEU A 350 -18.28 -15.21 -10.07
CA LEU A 350 -17.85 -16.26 -11.00
C LEU A 350 -18.85 -17.44 -11.08
N ALA A 351 -19.51 -17.75 -9.97
CA ALA A 351 -20.59 -18.73 -9.91
C ALA A 351 -21.90 -18.24 -10.56
N GLY A 352 -21.99 -16.92 -10.86
CA GLY A 352 -23.21 -16.30 -11.39
C GLY A 352 -24.29 -16.04 -10.32
N GLU A 353 -23.95 -16.18 -9.04
CA GLU A 353 -24.87 -15.97 -7.91
C GLU A 353 -25.00 -14.48 -7.53
N GLN A 354 -23.96 -13.68 -7.84
CA GLN A 354 -23.96 -12.24 -7.64
C GLN A 354 -23.47 -11.52 -8.90
N GLY A 355 -23.88 -10.25 -9.06
CA GLY A 355 -23.50 -9.44 -10.22
C GLY A 355 -24.56 -9.45 -11.32
N GLY A 356 -24.18 -9.08 -12.56
CA GLY A 356 -25.07 -9.06 -13.72
C GLY A 356 -25.90 -7.79 -13.85
N ALA A 357 -26.95 -7.85 -14.68
CA ALA A 357 -27.76 -6.68 -15.04
C ALA A 357 -28.48 -6.10 -13.82
N GLY A 358 -28.28 -4.82 -13.52
CA GLY A 358 -28.92 -4.14 -12.39
C GLY A 358 -28.13 -4.19 -11.08
N ALA A 359 -27.18 -5.10 -10.91
CA ALA A 359 -26.40 -5.22 -9.69
C ALA A 359 -25.60 -3.94 -9.39
N LEU A 360 -25.63 -3.51 -8.12
CA LEU A 360 -24.91 -2.35 -7.61
C LEU A 360 -23.87 -2.77 -6.57
N LEU A 361 -22.63 -2.35 -6.78
CA LEU A 361 -21.52 -2.60 -5.86
C LEU A 361 -20.85 -1.29 -5.44
N LEU A 362 -20.68 -1.10 -4.15
CA LEU A 362 -19.86 -0.05 -3.56
C LEU A 362 -18.62 -0.67 -2.92
N VAL A 363 -17.45 -0.21 -3.34
CA VAL A 363 -16.16 -0.70 -2.85
C VAL A 363 -15.53 0.37 -1.99
N ASP A 364 -15.41 0.15 -0.68
CA ASP A 364 -14.73 1.08 0.22
C ASP A 364 -13.28 0.65 0.44
N GLU A 365 -12.39 1.61 0.69
CA GLU A 365 -10.93 1.43 0.79
C GLU A 365 -10.35 0.56 -0.34
N ALA A 366 -10.78 0.84 -1.59
CA ALA A 366 -10.46 0.06 -2.78
C ALA A 366 -8.95 -0.14 -2.98
N ALA A 367 -8.12 0.85 -2.61
CA ALA A 367 -6.66 0.76 -2.72
C ALA A 367 -6.03 -0.35 -1.88
N ALA A 368 -6.72 -0.84 -0.86
CA ALA A 368 -6.24 -1.94 -0.04
C ALA A 368 -6.73 -3.33 -0.53
N ILE A 369 -7.52 -3.36 -1.61
CA ILE A 369 -7.98 -4.60 -2.26
C ILE A 369 -7.08 -4.89 -3.47
N PRO A 370 -6.61 -6.13 -3.66
CA PRO A 370 -5.80 -6.51 -4.80
C PRO A 370 -6.43 -6.15 -6.16
N ALA A 371 -5.64 -5.56 -7.06
CA ALA A 371 -6.10 -5.12 -8.39
C ALA A 371 -6.80 -6.22 -9.22
N PRO A 372 -6.36 -7.50 -9.21
CA PRO A 372 -7.06 -8.57 -9.92
C PRO A 372 -8.48 -8.81 -9.41
N LEU A 373 -8.74 -8.67 -8.10
CA LEU A 373 -10.09 -8.78 -7.55
C LEU A 373 -10.97 -7.61 -8.01
N LEU A 374 -10.44 -6.39 -7.96
CA LEU A 374 -11.14 -5.19 -8.43
C LEU A 374 -11.48 -5.27 -9.91
N SER A 375 -10.58 -5.81 -10.73
CA SER A 375 -10.82 -6.03 -12.17
C SER A 375 -11.95 -7.02 -12.42
N ARG A 376 -12.03 -8.10 -11.64
CA ARG A 376 -13.14 -9.07 -11.71
C ARG A 376 -14.46 -8.46 -11.24
N MET A 377 -14.43 -7.65 -10.18
CA MET A 377 -15.60 -6.90 -9.71
C MET A 377 -16.09 -5.92 -10.79
N LEU A 378 -15.17 -5.17 -11.41
CA LEU A 378 -15.49 -4.26 -12.50
C LEU A 378 -16.18 -4.96 -13.68
N ALA A 379 -15.74 -6.16 -14.02
CA ALA A 379 -16.34 -6.98 -15.09
C ALA A 379 -17.72 -7.52 -14.70
N ALA A 380 -17.93 -7.90 -13.43
CA ALA A 380 -19.15 -8.54 -12.95
C ALA A 380 -20.27 -7.55 -12.60
N PHE A 381 -19.92 -6.33 -12.15
CA PHE A 381 -20.89 -5.35 -11.65
C PHE A 381 -20.97 -4.12 -12.57
N PRO A 382 -22.05 -4.01 -13.36
CA PRO A 382 -22.19 -2.90 -14.31
C PRO A 382 -22.39 -1.53 -13.63
N ARG A 383 -22.92 -1.49 -12.39
CA ARG A 383 -23.05 -0.29 -11.55
C ARG A 383 -22.11 -0.42 -10.39
N ILE A 384 -20.96 0.23 -10.45
CA ILE A 384 -19.90 0.11 -9.44
C ILE A 384 -19.30 1.47 -9.09
N ALA A 385 -19.01 1.68 -7.82
CA ALA A 385 -18.23 2.81 -7.33
C ALA A 385 -17.08 2.32 -6.45
N PHE A 386 -15.92 2.96 -6.59
CA PHE A 386 -14.72 2.72 -5.80
C PHE A 386 -14.44 3.96 -4.96
N ALA A 387 -14.33 3.80 -3.64
CA ALA A 387 -13.90 4.85 -2.73
C ALA A 387 -12.51 4.50 -2.19
N THR A 388 -11.59 5.45 -2.21
CA THR A 388 -10.21 5.22 -1.77
C THR A 388 -9.57 6.46 -1.18
N THR A 389 -8.67 6.23 -0.21
CA THR A 389 -7.79 7.27 0.33
C THR A 389 -6.55 7.38 -0.57
N VAL A 390 -6.19 8.60 -1.00
CA VAL A 390 -5.03 8.85 -1.86
C VAL A 390 -3.79 9.09 -1.02
N HIS A 391 -3.84 10.07 -0.13
CA HIS A 391 -2.77 10.38 0.78
C HIS A 391 -3.13 9.87 2.18
N GLY A 392 -2.34 8.94 2.69
CA GLY A 392 -2.54 8.37 4.01
C GLY A 392 -1.36 7.49 4.43
N TYR A 393 -1.15 7.39 5.73
CA TYR A 393 -0.08 6.55 6.30
C TYR A 393 -0.20 5.05 5.94
N GLU A 394 -1.33 4.61 5.40
CA GLU A 394 -1.53 3.22 4.92
C GLU A 394 -0.77 2.91 3.64
N GLY A 395 -0.39 3.95 2.89
CA GLY A 395 0.54 3.89 1.76
C GLY A 395 0.06 3.17 0.50
N SER A 396 -1.20 2.72 0.46
CA SER A 396 -1.74 1.95 -0.67
C SER A 396 -2.42 2.82 -1.74
N GLY A 397 -2.89 4.02 -1.37
CA GLY A 397 -3.84 4.80 -2.17
C GLY A 397 -3.28 5.33 -3.50
N ARG A 398 -2.06 5.85 -3.49
CA ARG A 398 -1.50 6.55 -4.65
C ARG A 398 -1.06 5.63 -5.77
N GLY A 399 -0.30 4.59 -5.44
CA GLY A 399 0.10 3.58 -6.41
C GLY A 399 -1.10 2.84 -7.01
N PHE A 400 -2.16 2.66 -6.22
CA PHE A 400 -3.44 2.17 -6.68
C PHE A 400 -4.10 3.13 -7.67
N ALA A 401 -4.26 4.40 -7.29
CA ALA A 401 -4.96 5.38 -8.12
C ALA A 401 -4.34 5.49 -9.53
N LEU A 402 -3.03 5.44 -9.64
CA LEU A 402 -2.33 5.50 -10.92
C LEU A 402 -2.53 4.23 -11.76
N ARG A 403 -2.25 3.04 -11.20
CA ARG A 403 -2.33 1.77 -11.95
C ARG A 403 -3.77 1.35 -12.26
N PHE A 404 -4.67 1.53 -11.29
CA PHE A 404 -6.08 1.20 -11.50
C PHE A 404 -6.75 2.16 -12.48
N ARG A 405 -6.30 3.42 -12.52
CA ARG A 405 -6.71 4.38 -13.54
C ARG A 405 -6.37 3.90 -14.95
N GLU A 406 -5.14 3.45 -15.19
CA GLU A 406 -4.76 2.87 -16.50
C GLU A 406 -5.64 1.68 -16.90
N HIS A 407 -6.05 0.87 -15.91
CA HIS A 407 -6.97 -0.24 -16.13
C HIS A 407 -8.40 0.23 -16.49
N LEU A 408 -8.90 1.25 -15.79
CA LEU A 408 -10.19 1.87 -16.06
C LEU A 408 -10.21 2.55 -17.45
N ASP A 409 -9.15 3.27 -17.80
CA ASP A 409 -9.00 3.93 -19.11
C ASP A 409 -9.09 2.93 -20.25
N ARG A 410 -8.54 1.73 -20.07
CA ARG A 410 -8.61 0.65 -21.07
C ARG A 410 -9.94 -0.07 -21.12
N GLN A 411 -10.52 -0.42 -19.98
CA GLN A 411 -11.72 -1.28 -19.90
C GLN A 411 -13.04 -0.51 -19.88
N THR A 412 -13.03 0.67 -19.25
CA THR A 412 -14.22 1.50 -19.05
C THR A 412 -13.89 2.98 -19.27
N PRO A 413 -13.53 3.41 -20.49
CA PRO A 413 -13.02 4.77 -20.77
C PRO A 413 -14.02 5.90 -20.39
N GLY A 414 -15.27 5.55 -20.12
CA GLY A 414 -16.29 6.49 -19.62
C GLY A 414 -16.39 6.61 -18.10
N TRP A 415 -15.42 6.09 -17.34
CA TRP A 415 -15.39 6.22 -15.89
C TRP A 415 -15.32 7.69 -15.43
N GLN A 416 -15.73 7.95 -14.19
CA GLN A 416 -15.76 9.30 -13.65
C GLN A 416 -14.95 9.35 -12.34
N GLY A 417 -14.13 10.38 -12.20
CA GLY A 417 -13.43 10.69 -10.94
C GLY A 417 -14.12 11.82 -10.19
N LEU A 418 -14.11 11.74 -8.87
CA LEU A 418 -14.48 12.84 -7.99
C LEU A 418 -13.55 12.84 -6.77
N HIS A 419 -13.01 14.01 -6.45
CA HIS A 419 -12.15 14.18 -5.27
C HIS A 419 -12.91 14.95 -4.19
N LEU A 420 -12.85 14.44 -2.94
CA LEU A 420 -13.35 15.12 -1.74
C LEU A 420 -12.15 15.79 -1.08
N ALA A 421 -12.09 17.11 -1.16
CA ALA A 421 -10.99 17.90 -0.62
C ALA A 421 -11.27 18.42 0.80
N THR A 422 -12.54 18.77 1.09
CA THR A 422 -12.92 19.45 2.33
C THR A 422 -12.91 18.52 3.54
N PRO A 423 -12.13 18.79 4.59
CA PRO A 423 -12.13 18.01 5.83
C PRO A 423 -13.46 18.15 6.57
N ILE A 424 -13.90 17.07 7.23
CA ILE A 424 -15.12 17.08 8.04
C ILE A 424 -14.78 17.21 9.53
N ARG A 425 -13.73 16.53 9.99
CA ARG A 425 -13.36 16.45 11.40
C ARG A 425 -12.66 17.70 11.93
N TRP A 426 -12.03 18.48 11.05
CA TRP A 426 -11.33 19.73 11.35
C TRP A 426 -11.54 20.76 10.23
N ALA A 427 -11.09 21.97 10.41
CA ALA A 427 -11.17 22.99 9.37
C ALA A 427 -10.09 22.80 8.28
N ALA A 428 -10.30 23.44 7.14
CA ALA A 428 -9.27 23.57 6.13
C ALA A 428 -7.99 24.22 6.73
N ASP A 429 -6.84 23.96 6.13
CA ASP A 429 -5.54 24.45 6.60
C ASP A 429 -5.16 24.07 8.04
N ASP A 430 -5.59 22.92 8.50
CA ASP A 430 -5.25 22.38 9.80
C ASP A 430 -3.72 22.19 9.96
N PRO A 431 -3.11 22.83 10.99
CA PRO A 431 -1.65 22.79 11.15
C PRO A 431 -1.10 21.38 11.41
N LEU A 432 -1.83 20.55 12.15
CA LEU A 432 -1.39 19.18 12.43
C LEU A 432 -1.42 18.30 11.17
N GLU A 433 -2.39 18.51 10.28
CA GLU A 433 -2.43 17.78 9.01
C GLU A 433 -1.22 18.11 8.13
N ARG A 434 -0.96 19.41 7.90
CA ARG A 434 0.21 19.86 7.13
C ARG A 434 1.54 19.38 7.71
N LEU A 435 1.65 19.43 9.02
CA LEU A 435 2.85 18.96 9.72
C LEU A 435 3.02 17.45 9.60
N THR A 436 1.96 16.68 9.79
CA THR A 436 1.97 15.21 9.63
C THR A 436 2.42 14.83 8.22
N ASP A 437 1.84 15.47 7.20
CA ASP A 437 2.21 15.25 5.80
C ASP A 437 3.70 15.54 5.54
N ARG A 438 4.22 16.64 6.11
CA ARG A 438 5.63 17.02 5.97
C ARG A 438 6.57 16.08 6.71
N LEU A 439 6.24 15.70 7.96
CA LEU A 439 7.07 14.80 8.76
C LEU A 439 7.18 13.40 8.13
N LEU A 440 6.04 12.85 7.68
CA LEU A 440 5.94 11.50 7.14
C LEU A 440 6.06 11.43 5.62
N MET A 441 6.14 12.57 4.91
CA MET A 441 6.15 12.67 3.45
C MET A 441 4.96 11.96 2.79
N LEU A 442 3.76 12.04 3.37
CA LEU A 442 2.57 11.34 2.87
C LEU A 442 2.15 11.82 1.48
N ASN A 443 2.43 13.06 1.16
CA ASN A 443 2.15 13.71 -0.13
C ASN A 443 3.42 13.87 -1.01
N ALA A 444 4.45 13.03 -0.82
CA ALA A 444 5.66 13.11 -1.63
C ALA A 444 5.36 12.88 -3.12
N GLU A 445 5.80 13.76 -3.99
CA GLU A 445 5.65 13.70 -5.45
C GLU A 445 7.01 13.78 -6.13
N PRO A 446 7.19 13.09 -7.26
CA PRO A 446 8.34 13.35 -8.13
C PRO A 446 8.35 14.81 -8.55
N ASP A 447 9.53 15.32 -8.89
CA ASP A 447 9.65 16.69 -9.41
C ASP A 447 8.70 16.88 -10.61
N GLU A 448 7.92 17.95 -10.58
CA GLU A 448 7.27 18.44 -11.78
C GLU A 448 8.37 19.02 -12.68
N ALA A 449 8.82 18.27 -13.66
CA ALA A 449 9.63 18.84 -14.71
C ALA A 449 8.79 19.90 -15.43
N ASP A 450 9.32 21.07 -15.63
CA ASP A 450 8.70 22.11 -16.46
C ASP A 450 8.29 21.47 -17.80
N ASP A 451 6.99 21.34 -18.05
CA ASP A 451 6.42 20.85 -19.31
C ASP A 451 6.85 21.69 -20.54
N LYS A 452 7.57 22.79 -20.30
CA LYS A 452 8.09 23.71 -21.32
C LYS A 452 9.55 23.49 -21.69
N ALA A 453 10.28 22.65 -20.96
CA ALA A 453 11.59 22.22 -21.39
C ALA A 453 11.41 21.09 -22.41
N GLU A 454 11.27 21.41 -23.69
CA GLU A 454 11.49 20.43 -24.76
C GLU A 454 12.81 19.71 -24.45
N PRO A 455 12.88 18.37 -24.56
CA PRO A 455 14.13 17.67 -24.40
C PRO A 455 15.09 18.20 -25.46
N ASP A 456 15.99 19.06 -25.03
CA ASP A 456 16.99 19.68 -25.87
C ASP A 456 17.68 18.56 -26.66
N ALA A 457 17.51 18.58 -27.99
CA ALA A 457 18.08 17.57 -28.88
C ALA A 457 19.62 17.51 -28.77
N SER A 458 20.26 18.58 -28.22
CA SER A 458 21.68 18.63 -27.92
C SER A 458 22.05 17.81 -26.68
N SER A 459 21.13 17.59 -25.72
CA SER A 459 21.29 16.73 -24.56
C SER A 459 21.28 15.23 -24.91
N ARG A 460 20.82 14.86 -26.10
CA ARG A 460 20.90 13.47 -26.60
C ARG A 460 22.29 13.06 -27.07
N ALA A 461 23.17 14.01 -27.31
CA ALA A 461 24.48 13.73 -27.91
C ALA A 461 25.67 13.74 -26.96
N THR A 462 25.55 14.27 -25.72
CA THR A 462 26.70 14.43 -24.80
C THR A 462 26.40 14.25 -23.33
N GLY A 463 25.20 13.87 -22.94
CA GLY A 463 24.84 13.67 -21.53
C GLY A 463 24.87 12.20 -21.13
N GLU A 464 25.98 11.66 -20.72
CA GLU A 464 26.07 10.55 -19.78
C GLU A 464 25.30 10.99 -18.51
N SER A 465 24.00 10.64 -18.46
CA SER A 465 23.24 10.75 -17.21
C SER A 465 23.93 9.81 -16.22
N SER A 466 24.81 10.37 -15.38
CA SER A 466 25.59 9.57 -14.47
C SER A 466 24.68 8.85 -13.48
N ILE A 467 24.91 7.57 -13.34
CA ILE A 467 24.31 6.78 -12.27
C ILE A 467 25.22 6.95 -11.07
N ILE A 468 24.65 7.50 -10.00
CA ILE A 468 25.39 7.85 -8.78
C ILE A 468 24.78 7.20 -7.56
N GLU A 469 25.63 6.83 -6.61
CA GLU A 469 25.19 6.47 -5.27
C GLU A 469 24.88 7.76 -4.47
N CYS A 470 23.66 7.87 -4.01
CA CYS A 470 23.20 9.01 -3.24
C CYS A 470 23.60 8.86 -1.77
N SER A 471 24.36 9.84 -1.25
CA SER A 471 24.63 9.90 0.20
C SER A 471 23.32 10.07 0.97
N ARG A 472 23.04 9.14 1.91
CA ARG A 472 21.86 9.23 2.76
C ARG A 472 21.92 10.41 3.74
N ASP A 473 23.11 10.89 4.10
CA ASP A 473 23.31 12.10 4.87
C ASP A 473 22.92 13.35 4.07
N ALA A 474 23.33 13.42 2.81
CA ALA A 474 22.94 14.50 1.90
C ALA A 474 21.42 14.48 1.64
N LEU A 475 20.82 13.29 1.43
CA LEU A 475 19.38 13.16 1.26
C LEU A 475 18.60 13.62 2.51
N ALA A 476 19.07 13.25 3.70
CA ALA A 476 18.43 13.67 4.95
C ALA A 476 18.52 15.19 5.18
N ALA A 477 19.53 15.85 4.61
CA ALA A 477 19.73 17.31 4.70
C ALA A 477 18.92 18.09 3.66
N ASP A 478 18.64 17.50 2.51
CA ASP A 478 17.91 18.12 1.39
C ASP A 478 16.48 17.60 1.29
N GLU A 479 15.53 18.33 1.85
CA GLU A 479 14.12 17.96 1.92
C GLU A 479 13.47 17.89 0.53
N SER A 480 13.87 18.75 -0.40
CA SER A 480 13.31 18.79 -1.77
C SER A 480 13.74 17.56 -2.55
N ARG A 481 15.03 17.26 -2.56
CA ARG A 481 15.58 16.07 -3.23
C ARG A 481 15.04 14.76 -2.62
N LEU A 482 14.97 14.70 -1.27
CA LEU A 482 14.41 13.54 -0.58
C LEU A 482 12.94 13.32 -0.95
N ARG A 483 12.14 14.40 -1.02
CA ARG A 483 10.72 14.34 -1.39
C ARG A 483 10.53 13.82 -2.81
N ALA A 484 11.29 14.36 -3.77
CA ALA A 484 11.21 13.95 -5.17
C ALA A 484 11.60 12.48 -5.35
N LEU A 485 12.71 12.06 -4.74
CA LEU A 485 13.18 10.68 -4.78
C LEU A 485 12.18 9.71 -4.12
N PHE A 486 11.71 10.05 -2.92
CA PHE A 486 10.74 9.23 -2.20
C PHE A 486 9.40 9.18 -2.94
N GLY A 487 8.98 10.27 -3.60
CA GLY A 487 7.81 10.34 -4.46
C GLY A 487 7.85 9.32 -5.61
N LEU A 488 9.01 9.16 -6.28
CA LEU A 488 9.21 8.12 -7.28
C LEU A 488 9.03 6.71 -6.69
N LEU A 489 9.59 6.45 -5.51
CA LEU A 489 9.46 5.17 -4.83
C LEU A 489 8.01 4.86 -4.42
N VAL A 490 7.27 5.88 -3.99
CA VAL A 490 5.83 5.76 -3.66
C VAL A 490 5.01 5.39 -4.89
N GLN A 491 5.26 6.02 -6.04
CA GLN A 491 4.52 5.76 -7.28
C GLN A 491 4.77 4.35 -7.84
N ALA A 492 5.99 3.84 -7.69
CA ALA A 492 6.38 2.56 -8.25
C ALA A 492 5.88 1.35 -7.46
N HIS A 493 5.52 1.51 -6.19
CA HIS A 493 5.17 0.42 -5.30
C HIS A 493 3.69 0.39 -4.96
N TYR A 494 3.16 -0.84 -4.78
CA TYR A 494 1.76 -1.06 -4.40
C TYR A 494 1.45 -0.48 -3.03
N ARG A 495 2.40 -0.54 -2.10
CA ARG A 495 2.25 -0.03 -0.75
C ARG A 495 3.57 0.57 -0.26
N THR A 496 3.52 1.84 0.15
CA THR A 496 4.65 2.53 0.78
C THR A 496 4.18 3.10 2.11
N GLN A 497 4.82 2.70 3.19
CA GLN A 497 4.50 3.09 4.56
C GLN A 497 5.45 4.19 5.04
N PRO A 498 5.08 4.98 6.07
CA PRO A 498 5.98 5.97 6.67
C PRO A 498 7.33 5.40 7.15
N SER A 499 7.35 4.15 7.62
CA SER A 499 8.60 3.46 8.00
C SER A 499 9.52 3.16 6.81
N ASP A 500 9.01 3.17 5.57
CA ASP A 500 9.87 3.02 4.39
C ASP A 500 10.80 4.21 4.20
N LEU A 501 10.37 5.43 4.58
CA LEU A 501 11.23 6.61 4.60
C LEU A 501 12.35 6.45 5.63
N ARG A 502 12.04 5.95 6.84
CA ARG A 502 13.06 5.64 7.85
C ARG A 502 14.01 4.55 7.36
N ARG A 503 13.49 3.49 6.72
CA ARG A 503 14.34 2.43 6.13
C ARG A 503 15.23 2.98 5.01
N LEU A 504 14.75 3.89 4.20
CA LEU A 504 15.54 4.56 3.16
C LEU A 504 16.75 5.30 3.78
N LEU A 505 16.53 6.05 4.86
CA LEU A 505 17.56 6.89 5.49
C LEU A 505 18.49 6.11 6.43
N ASP A 506 17.96 5.16 7.20
CA ASP A 506 18.66 4.51 8.31
C ASP A 506 18.73 2.99 8.22
N GLY A 507 18.09 2.36 7.21
CA GLY A 507 18.12 0.90 7.04
C GLY A 507 19.56 0.37 6.90
N PRO A 508 19.92 -0.70 7.63
CA PRO A 508 21.28 -1.27 7.57
C PRO A 508 21.55 -1.88 6.19
N GLY A 509 22.80 -1.78 5.73
CA GLY A 509 23.26 -2.36 4.46
C GLY A 509 22.56 -1.80 3.20
N GLY A 510 21.72 -0.79 3.35
CA GLY A 510 20.97 -0.20 2.24
C GLY A 510 21.81 0.76 1.41
N ARG A 511 21.67 0.69 0.07
CA ARG A 511 22.26 1.63 -0.89
C ARG A 511 21.14 2.30 -1.67
N VAL A 512 21.32 3.58 -1.97
CA VAL A 512 20.42 4.37 -2.79
C VAL A 512 21.17 4.83 -4.02
N VAL A 513 20.68 4.43 -5.19
CA VAL A 513 21.31 4.77 -6.47
C VAL A 513 20.33 5.54 -7.31
N CYS A 514 20.77 6.64 -7.91
CA CYS A 514 19.95 7.55 -8.68
C CYS A 514 20.49 7.76 -10.09
N LEU A 515 19.60 8.00 -11.04
CA LEU A 515 19.91 8.44 -12.38
C LEU A 515 19.39 9.86 -12.58
N GLY A 516 20.28 10.78 -12.99
CA GLY A 516 19.96 12.17 -13.29
C GLY A 516 20.18 13.11 -12.10
N GLU A 517 20.75 14.29 -12.40
CA GLU A 517 20.89 15.45 -11.50
C GLU A 517 20.60 16.72 -12.30
N PRO A 518 19.93 17.73 -11.72
CA PRO A 518 19.32 17.76 -10.38
C PRO A 518 18.02 16.94 -10.28
N HIS A 519 17.38 16.60 -11.40
CA HIS A 519 16.09 15.88 -11.43
C HIS A 519 16.30 14.37 -11.50
N THR A 520 15.83 13.66 -10.47
CA THR A 520 15.91 12.21 -10.39
C THR A 520 14.96 11.55 -11.39
N ARG A 521 15.48 10.93 -12.45
CA ARG A 521 14.71 10.21 -13.47
C ARG A 521 14.46 8.75 -13.11
N ALA A 522 15.35 8.15 -12.33
CA ALA A 522 15.19 6.81 -11.82
C ALA A 522 15.92 6.64 -10.49
N VAL A 523 15.44 5.73 -9.67
CA VAL A 523 16.02 5.38 -8.36
C VAL A 523 15.97 3.88 -8.15
N ALA A 524 17.04 3.31 -7.59
CA ALA A 524 17.07 1.95 -7.08
C ALA A 524 17.51 1.94 -5.61
N LEU A 525 16.86 1.10 -4.82
CA LEU A 525 17.22 0.80 -3.45
C LEU A 525 17.63 -0.67 -3.38
N THR A 526 18.89 -0.94 -3.02
CA THR A 526 19.43 -2.27 -2.88
C THR A 526 19.89 -2.54 -1.45
N VAL A 527 19.98 -3.82 -1.06
CA VAL A 527 20.43 -4.25 0.27
C VAL A 527 21.24 -5.53 0.15
N ASP A 528 22.29 -5.63 0.94
CA ASP A 528 23.11 -6.82 1.02
C ASP A 528 22.52 -7.82 2.02
N GLU A 529 22.48 -9.09 1.62
CA GLU A 529 21.88 -10.22 2.35
C GLU A 529 22.83 -11.44 2.34
N GLY A 530 22.51 -12.46 3.12
CA GLY A 530 23.29 -13.68 3.19
C GLY A 530 24.62 -13.49 3.94
N GLY A 531 25.65 -14.21 3.53
CA GLY A 531 26.97 -14.16 4.17
C GLY A 531 26.98 -14.70 5.61
N PHE A 532 26.04 -15.57 5.97
CA PHE A 532 25.98 -16.15 7.31
C PHE A 532 27.14 -17.09 7.56
N ALA A 533 27.64 -17.09 8.80
CA ALA A 533 28.55 -18.14 9.26
C ALA A 533 27.88 -19.52 9.11
N PRO A 534 28.63 -20.59 8.82
CA PRO A 534 28.08 -21.92 8.53
C PRO A 534 27.12 -22.43 9.61
N ASP A 535 27.44 -22.24 10.90
CA ASP A 535 26.59 -22.68 12.03
C ASP A 535 25.24 -21.96 12.06
N LEU A 536 25.23 -20.64 11.82
CA LEU A 536 24.00 -19.86 11.75
C LEU A 536 23.19 -20.25 10.49
N ALA A 537 23.87 -20.45 9.35
CA ALA A 537 23.21 -20.87 8.13
C ALA A 537 22.48 -22.21 8.29
N GLU A 538 23.10 -23.19 8.99
CA GLU A 538 22.47 -24.47 9.27
C GLU A 538 21.27 -24.35 10.22
N GLN A 539 21.35 -23.52 11.27
CA GLN A 539 20.22 -23.24 12.17
C GLN A 539 19.07 -22.57 11.43
N VAL A 540 19.37 -21.64 10.52
CA VAL A 540 18.36 -20.96 9.68
C VAL A 540 17.72 -21.94 8.70
N ALA A 541 18.52 -22.79 8.05
CA ALA A 541 18.02 -23.81 7.11
C ALA A 541 17.10 -24.83 7.79
N ARG A 542 17.34 -25.14 9.07
CA ARG A 542 16.48 -26.01 9.88
C ARG A 542 15.26 -25.30 10.49
N GLY A 543 15.15 -23.97 10.33
CA GLY A 543 14.08 -23.17 10.92
C GLY A 543 14.23 -22.91 12.42
N GLU A 544 15.35 -23.22 13.03
CA GLU A 544 15.65 -22.99 14.45
C GLU A 544 15.91 -21.51 14.75
N ARG A 545 16.40 -20.76 13.78
CA ARG A 545 16.67 -19.31 13.85
C ARG A 545 16.08 -18.61 12.64
N ARG A 546 15.56 -17.40 12.87
CA ARG A 546 15.07 -16.48 11.82
C ARG A 546 15.63 -15.09 12.04
N PRO A 547 16.87 -14.80 11.61
CA PRO A 547 17.43 -13.47 11.62
C PRO A 547 16.52 -12.49 10.85
N ARG A 548 16.37 -11.28 11.36
CA ARG A 548 15.63 -10.24 10.61
C ARG A 548 16.42 -9.85 9.37
N GLY A 549 15.68 -9.41 8.33
CA GLY A 549 16.24 -9.13 7.01
C GLY A 549 16.49 -10.40 6.20
N HIS A 550 17.40 -10.31 5.21
CA HIS A 550 17.85 -11.44 4.39
C HIS A 550 16.72 -12.23 3.70
N LEU A 551 15.72 -11.50 3.18
CA LEU A 551 14.51 -12.09 2.58
C LEU A 551 14.84 -13.09 1.47
N LEU A 552 15.71 -12.70 0.52
CA LEU A 552 16.02 -13.52 -0.64
C LEU A 552 16.84 -14.75 -0.20
N ALA A 553 17.91 -14.55 0.56
CA ALA A 553 18.76 -15.64 1.03
C ALA A 553 17.99 -16.68 1.87
N GLN A 554 17.19 -16.23 2.85
CA GLN A 554 16.39 -17.11 3.69
C GLN A 554 15.26 -17.81 2.91
N SER A 555 14.63 -17.11 1.96
CA SER A 555 13.57 -17.69 1.16
C SER A 555 14.09 -18.78 0.21
N LEU A 556 15.26 -18.58 -0.40
CA LEU A 556 15.92 -19.59 -1.23
C LEU A 556 16.33 -20.82 -0.41
N ALA A 557 16.76 -20.63 0.84
CA ALA A 557 17.05 -21.74 1.73
C ALA A 557 15.78 -22.51 2.15
N ALA A 558 14.79 -21.79 2.66
CA ALA A 558 13.59 -22.42 3.22
C ALA A 558 12.66 -23.07 2.17
N HIS A 559 12.61 -22.49 0.97
CA HIS A 559 11.62 -22.90 -0.04
C HIS A 559 12.22 -23.47 -1.32
N ALA A 560 13.46 -23.16 -1.64
CA ALA A 560 14.19 -23.76 -2.76
C ALA A 560 15.27 -24.76 -2.30
N GLY A 561 15.39 -25.01 -0.99
CA GLY A 561 16.31 -25.99 -0.40
C GLY A 561 17.80 -25.62 -0.50
N SER A 562 18.12 -24.36 -0.83
CA SER A 562 19.51 -23.93 -1.08
C SER A 562 20.18 -23.37 0.17
N ARG A 563 20.89 -24.22 0.92
CA ARG A 563 21.73 -23.76 2.04
C ARG A 563 22.87 -22.84 1.58
N GLY A 564 23.37 -23.03 0.36
CA GLY A 564 24.40 -22.19 -0.25
C GLY A 564 23.99 -20.72 -0.37
N ALA A 565 22.70 -20.43 -0.55
CA ALA A 565 22.20 -19.07 -0.61
C ALA A 565 22.39 -18.28 0.71
N LEU A 566 22.40 -18.98 1.86
CA LEU A 566 22.61 -18.34 3.17
C LEU A 566 24.06 -17.93 3.40
N THR A 567 25.01 -18.73 2.92
CA THR A 567 26.45 -18.48 3.08
C THR A 567 27.06 -17.63 1.98
N SER A 568 26.33 -17.47 0.85
CA SER A 568 26.72 -16.58 -0.24
C SER A 568 26.36 -15.13 0.08
N ARG A 569 27.14 -14.19 -0.47
CA ARG A 569 26.81 -12.76 -0.41
C ARG A 569 25.81 -12.45 -1.52
N VAL A 570 24.66 -11.95 -1.12
CA VAL A 570 23.53 -11.70 -2.02
C VAL A 570 23.17 -10.23 -1.95
N ARG A 571 23.01 -9.56 -3.08
CA ARG A 571 22.44 -8.22 -3.15
C ARG A 571 21.02 -8.30 -3.70
N ARG A 572 20.07 -7.72 -2.97
CA ARG A 572 18.68 -7.70 -3.41
C ARG A 572 18.22 -6.30 -3.77
N VAL A 573 17.58 -6.15 -4.92
CA VAL A 573 16.81 -4.96 -5.24
C VAL A 573 15.55 -4.97 -4.39
N MET A 574 15.48 -4.02 -3.46
CA MET A 574 14.28 -3.80 -2.65
C MET A 574 13.22 -3.04 -3.44
N ARG A 575 13.65 -1.99 -4.14
CA ARG A 575 12.80 -1.13 -4.95
C ARG A 575 13.57 -0.60 -6.15
N ILE A 576 12.90 -0.49 -7.29
CA ILE A 576 13.39 0.21 -8.47
C ILE A 576 12.23 1.00 -9.08
N ALA A 577 12.47 2.26 -9.38
CA ALA A 577 11.46 3.17 -9.92
C ALA A 577 12.06 4.00 -11.04
N VAL A 578 11.27 4.21 -12.09
CA VAL A 578 11.59 5.13 -13.19
C VAL A 578 10.42 6.10 -13.33
N ASP A 579 10.73 7.38 -13.46
CA ASP A 579 9.74 8.41 -13.72
C ASP A 579 8.82 7.98 -14.87
N PRO A 580 7.49 8.02 -14.71
CA PRO A 580 6.55 7.61 -15.75
C PRO A 580 6.83 8.25 -17.13
N ARG A 581 7.27 9.52 -17.14
CA ARG A 581 7.64 10.28 -18.34
C ARG A 581 8.94 9.79 -19.00
N ALA A 582 9.80 9.11 -18.24
CA ALA A 582 11.08 8.58 -18.71
C ALA A 582 11.11 7.05 -18.83
N ARG A 583 9.95 6.39 -18.72
CA ARG A 583 9.82 4.95 -18.93
C ARG A 583 10.11 4.56 -20.37
N ARG A 584 10.53 3.30 -20.59
CA ARG A 584 10.86 2.71 -21.90
C ARG A 584 12.05 3.32 -22.62
N LEU A 585 12.79 4.23 -21.97
CA LEU A 585 14.05 4.80 -22.46
C LEU A 585 15.29 3.99 -22.04
N GLY A 586 15.11 2.81 -21.42
CA GLY A 586 16.22 1.94 -20.99
C GLY A 586 16.78 2.26 -19.60
N HIS A 587 16.33 3.31 -18.90
CA HIS A 587 16.89 3.76 -17.63
C HIS A 587 16.92 2.68 -16.54
N GLY A 588 15.85 1.91 -16.38
CA GLY A 588 15.83 0.81 -15.41
C GLY A 588 16.89 -0.27 -15.69
N ARG A 589 17.11 -0.62 -16.97
CA ARG A 589 18.15 -1.57 -17.36
C ARG A 589 19.55 -1.00 -17.16
N ALA A 590 19.75 0.26 -17.47
CA ALA A 590 21.03 0.94 -17.23
C ALA A 590 21.41 0.93 -15.74
N MET A 591 20.45 1.23 -14.87
CA MET A 591 20.65 1.17 -13.41
C MET A 591 20.98 -0.24 -12.93
N LEU A 592 20.27 -1.27 -13.41
CA LEU A 592 20.57 -2.65 -13.05
C LEU A 592 21.94 -3.07 -13.56
N ALA A 593 22.35 -2.64 -14.75
CA ALA A 593 23.69 -2.94 -15.29
C ALA A 593 24.80 -2.31 -14.45
N ALA A 594 24.63 -1.05 -14.01
CA ALA A 594 25.58 -0.38 -13.13
C ALA A 594 25.70 -1.05 -11.76
N GLU A 595 24.55 -1.40 -11.15
CA GLU A 595 24.52 -2.10 -9.85
C GLU A 595 25.08 -3.54 -9.95
N LEU A 596 24.89 -4.23 -11.07
CA LEU A 596 25.49 -5.54 -11.32
C LEU A 596 27.01 -5.44 -11.45
N ALA A 597 27.52 -4.43 -12.17
CA ALA A 597 28.96 -4.19 -12.27
C ALA A 597 29.55 -3.92 -10.87
N LYS A 598 28.87 -3.07 -10.09
CA LYS A 598 29.29 -2.74 -8.73
C LYS A 598 29.23 -3.96 -7.79
N ALA A 599 28.20 -4.78 -7.91
CA ALA A 599 28.08 -6.03 -7.15
C ALA A 599 29.24 -7.00 -7.44
N SER A 600 29.66 -7.10 -8.70
CA SER A 600 30.82 -7.93 -9.07
C SER A 600 32.13 -7.38 -8.50
N GLU A 601 32.33 -6.05 -8.47
CA GLU A 601 33.49 -5.41 -7.84
C GLU A 601 33.57 -5.63 -6.31
N GLU A 602 32.39 -5.77 -5.67
CA GLU A 602 32.25 -5.90 -4.22
C GLU A 602 32.11 -7.36 -3.75
N ASP A 603 32.48 -8.34 -4.59
CA ASP A 603 32.42 -9.77 -4.28
C ASP A 603 31.02 -10.26 -3.85
N ILE A 604 30.00 -9.73 -4.45
CA ILE A 604 28.63 -10.26 -4.34
C ILE A 604 28.50 -11.47 -5.24
N ASP A 605 27.91 -12.56 -4.76
CA ASP A 605 27.73 -13.80 -5.52
C ASP A 605 26.47 -13.75 -6.39
N LEU A 606 25.35 -13.33 -5.80
CA LEU A 606 24.06 -13.25 -6.47
C LEU A 606 23.47 -11.85 -6.35
N PHE A 607 22.92 -11.37 -7.45
CA PHE A 607 22.08 -10.18 -7.47
C PHE A 607 20.64 -10.60 -7.80
N GLY A 608 19.66 -10.21 -6.98
CA GLY A 608 18.31 -10.73 -7.15
C GLY A 608 17.18 -9.77 -6.76
N ALA A 609 15.96 -10.19 -7.04
CA ALA A 609 14.74 -9.46 -6.71
C ALA A 609 13.58 -10.41 -6.37
N SER A 610 12.56 -9.87 -5.67
CA SER A 610 11.29 -10.53 -5.43
C SER A 610 10.16 -9.56 -5.75
N PHE A 611 9.19 -10.00 -6.57
CA PHE A 611 8.06 -9.17 -7.04
C PHE A 611 6.85 -10.04 -7.36
N GLY A 612 5.66 -9.44 -7.47
CA GLY A 612 4.46 -10.13 -7.94
C GLY A 612 4.59 -10.54 -9.40
N ALA A 613 4.31 -11.80 -9.73
CA ALA A 613 4.44 -12.35 -11.07
C ALA A 613 3.46 -11.67 -12.04
N GLU A 614 3.95 -10.69 -12.79
CA GLU A 614 3.26 -9.92 -13.83
C GLU A 614 4.09 -9.93 -15.11
N ALA A 615 3.44 -10.03 -16.26
CA ALA A 615 4.10 -10.18 -17.56
C ALA A 615 5.15 -9.08 -17.83
N GLY A 616 4.79 -7.82 -17.59
CA GLY A 616 5.69 -6.69 -17.83
C GLY A 616 6.94 -6.70 -16.95
N LEU A 617 6.78 -7.06 -15.67
CA LEU A 617 7.90 -7.17 -14.74
C LEU A 617 8.76 -8.40 -15.05
N MET A 618 8.15 -9.54 -15.34
CA MET A 618 8.89 -10.74 -15.76
C MET A 618 9.77 -10.47 -16.98
N ALA A 619 9.19 -9.84 -18.01
CA ALA A 619 9.91 -9.47 -19.23
C ALA A 619 11.07 -8.51 -18.93
N PHE A 620 10.89 -7.51 -18.08
CA PHE A 620 11.93 -6.56 -17.67
C PHE A 620 13.14 -7.27 -17.03
N TRP A 621 12.89 -8.15 -16.06
CA TRP A 621 13.96 -8.88 -15.37
C TRP A 621 14.64 -9.91 -16.27
N GLN A 622 13.87 -10.64 -17.08
CA GLN A 622 14.40 -11.60 -18.05
C GLN A 622 15.29 -10.94 -19.10
N GLN A 623 14.86 -9.80 -19.66
CA GLN A 623 15.65 -9.01 -20.62
C GLN A 623 16.91 -8.40 -19.99
N SER A 624 16.93 -8.25 -18.67
CA SER A 624 18.11 -7.84 -17.90
C SER A 624 19.00 -9.01 -17.49
N GLY A 625 18.75 -10.23 -18.01
CA GLY A 625 19.56 -11.43 -17.80
C GLY A 625 19.31 -12.16 -16.47
N PHE A 626 18.21 -11.86 -15.79
CA PHE A 626 17.82 -12.58 -14.57
C PHE A 626 17.04 -13.85 -14.92
N ARG A 627 17.21 -14.87 -14.10
CA ARG A 627 16.52 -16.16 -14.20
C ARG A 627 15.59 -16.36 -13.01
N ALA A 628 14.44 -17.00 -13.26
CA ALA A 628 13.51 -17.40 -12.21
C ALA A 628 14.12 -18.52 -11.36
N VAL A 629 14.08 -18.36 -10.04
CA VAL A 629 14.63 -19.32 -9.07
C VAL A 629 13.60 -19.83 -8.06
N ARG A 630 12.46 -19.15 -7.93
CA ARG A 630 11.36 -19.56 -7.05
C ARG A 630 10.06 -18.85 -7.40
N LEU A 631 8.94 -19.56 -7.32
CA LEU A 631 7.58 -19.00 -7.37
C LEU A 631 6.84 -19.34 -6.07
N GLY A 632 6.22 -18.34 -5.44
CA GLY A 632 5.43 -18.49 -4.22
C GLY A 632 4.16 -19.31 -4.48
N LEU A 633 3.80 -20.19 -3.54
CA LEU A 633 2.64 -21.06 -3.69
C LEU A 633 1.31 -20.35 -3.42
N THR A 634 1.34 -19.28 -2.63
CA THR A 634 0.15 -18.49 -2.28
C THR A 634 0.26 -17.09 -2.91
N ARG A 635 -0.90 -16.52 -3.20
CA ARG A 635 -0.97 -15.12 -3.63
C ARG A 635 -0.69 -14.21 -2.45
N GLU A 636 0.10 -13.15 -2.68
CA GLU A 636 0.35 -12.12 -1.68
C GLU A 636 -0.89 -11.26 -1.48
N VAL A 637 -1.21 -10.97 -0.23
CA VAL A 637 -2.36 -10.13 0.13
C VAL A 637 -2.26 -8.71 -0.46
N SER A 638 -1.04 -8.20 -0.61
CA SER A 638 -0.81 -6.83 -1.09
C SER A 638 -0.98 -6.68 -2.60
N SER A 639 -0.43 -7.61 -3.38
CA SER A 639 -0.44 -7.55 -4.86
C SER A 639 -1.56 -8.41 -5.48
N GLY A 640 -2.03 -9.42 -4.77
CA GLY A 640 -2.93 -10.45 -5.32
C GLY A 640 -2.22 -11.41 -6.27
N GLU A 641 -0.90 -11.31 -6.43
CA GLU A 641 -0.08 -12.13 -7.32
C GLU A 641 0.84 -13.08 -6.54
N HIS A 642 1.31 -14.12 -7.21
CA HIS A 642 2.33 -15.01 -6.65
C HIS A 642 3.69 -14.32 -6.65
N ALA A 643 4.43 -14.38 -5.53
CA ALA A 643 5.77 -13.80 -5.46
C ALA A 643 6.75 -14.60 -6.35
N LEU A 644 7.33 -13.96 -7.35
CA LEU A 644 8.40 -14.51 -8.18
C LEU A 644 9.74 -13.97 -7.69
N MET A 645 10.69 -14.89 -7.45
CA MET A 645 12.08 -14.53 -7.16
C MET A 645 12.95 -14.83 -8.37
N VAL A 646 13.76 -13.83 -8.72
CA VAL A 646 14.73 -13.92 -9.81
C VAL A 646 16.12 -13.60 -9.30
N ALA A 647 17.13 -14.17 -9.96
CA ALA A 647 18.51 -13.92 -9.62
C ALA A 647 19.39 -13.89 -10.89
N ARG A 648 20.53 -13.19 -10.78
CA ARG A 648 21.63 -13.17 -11.74
C ARG A 648 22.94 -13.31 -10.97
N ALA A 649 23.86 -14.11 -11.47
CA ALA A 649 25.15 -14.30 -10.88
C ALA A 649 26.10 -13.14 -11.20
N THR A 650 26.98 -12.82 -10.25
CA THR A 650 28.02 -11.78 -10.36
C THR A 650 29.43 -12.33 -10.02
N SER A 651 29.54 -13.62 -9.66
CA SER A 651 30.76 -14.34 -9.41
C SER A 651 30.68 -15.78 -9.93
N ALA A 652 31.80 -16.48 -10.06
CA ALA A 652 31.83 -17.90 -10.44
C ALA A 652 31.06 -18.79 -9.45
N ARG A 653 31.17 -18.51 -8.14
CA ARG A 653 30.39 -19.20 -7.10
C ARG A 653 28.87 -18.91 -7.26
N GLY A 654 28.54 -17.68 -7.62
CA GLY A 654 27.19 -17.29 -7.94
C GLY A 654 26.61 -18.02 -9.14
N ASP A 655 27.43 -18.25 -10.20
CA ASP A 655 27.01 -19.00 -11.39
C ASP A 655 26.68 -20.47 -11.08
N GLU A 656 27.47 -21.12 -10.25
CA GLU A 656 27.23 -22.49 -9.80
C GLU A 656 25.92 -22.56 -8.98
N LEU A 657 25.75 -21.63 -8.02
CA LEU A 657 24.56 -21.53 -7.17
C LEU A 657 23.30 -21.26 -8.00
N LEU A 658 23.34 -20.28 -8.91
CA LEU A 658 22.23 -19.92 -9.77
C LEU A 658 21.83 -21.07 -10.70
N SER A 659 22.80 -21.77 -11.27
CA SER A 659 22.58 -22.93 -12.14
C SER A 659 21.82 -24.03 -11.39
N GLY A 660 22.23 -24.34 -10.17
CA GLY A 660 21.57 -25.33 -9.31
C GLY A 660 20.14 -24.89 -8.93
N LEU A 661 19.94 -23.62 -8.53
CA LEU A 661 18.63 -23.08 -8.20
C LEU A 661 17.67 -23.11 -9.39
N ALA A 662 18.13 -22.65 -10.56
CA ALA A 662 17.31 -22.62 -11.77
C ALA A 662 16.95 -24.03 -12.26
N ALA A 663 17.90 -24.97 -12.22
CA ALA A 663 17.65 -26.38 -12.57
C ALA A 663 16.60 -27.00 -11.64
N SER A 664 16.74 -26.81 -10.33
CA SER A 664 15.79 -27.29 -9.32
C SER A 664 14.40 -26.69 -9.51
N PHE A 665 14.31 -25.39 -9.77
CA PHE A 665 13.04 -24.72 -10.04
C PHE A 665 12.37 -25.27 -11.31
N GLN A 666 13.12 -25.45 -12.40
CA GLN A 666 12.61 -25.99 -13.66
C GLN A 666 12.18 -27.47 -13.56
N ALA A 667 12.81 -28.26 -12.71
CA ALA A 667 12.38 -29.63 -12.42
C ALA A 667 11.07 -29.66 -11.62
N LEU A 668 10.90 -28.76 -10.67
CA LEU A 668 9.73 -28.69 -9.79
C LEU A 668 8.51 -28.05 -10.46
N LEU A 669 8.71 -27.08 -11.33
CA LEU A 669 7.65 -26.23 -11.90
C LEU A 669 6.48 -27.02 -12.53
N PRO A 670 6.69 -28.09 -13.34
CA PRO A 670 5.59 -28.88 -13.90
C PRO A 670 4.69 -29.48 -12.83
N SER A 671 5.26 -29.96 -11.72
CA SER A 671 4.50 -30.51 -10.59
C SER A 671 3.71 -29.43 -9.87
N LEU A 672 4.32 -28.28 -9.59
CA LEU A 672 3.61 -27.14 -8.98
C LEU A 672 2.43 -26.67 -9.82
N LEU A 673 2.59 -26.60 -11.15
CA LEU A 673 1.51 -26.20 -12.06
C LEU A 673 0.36 -27.21 -12.08
N ALA A 674 0.65 -28.51 -11.86
CA ALA A 674 -0.39 -29.54 -11.82
C ALA A 674 -1.21 -29.51 -10.52
N PHE A 675 -0.64 -29.03 -9.42
CA PHE A 675 -1.24 -29.10 -8.08
C PHE A 675 -1.42 -27.70 -7.46
N GLU A 676 -0.41 -27.17 -6.79
CA GLU A 676 -0.52 -25.96 -5.97
C GLU A 676 -0.77 -24.69 -6.80
N LEU A 677 -0.22 -24.62 -8.00
CA LEU A 677 -0.32 -23.47 -8.90
C LEU A 677 -1.24 -23.72 -10.10
N LYS A 678 -2.22 -24.59 -9.92
CA LYS A 678 -3.20 -24.92 -10.97
C LYS A 678 -3.91 -23.66 -11.50
N ASP A 679 -4.14 -22.65 -10.66
CA ASP A 679 -4.82 -21.41 -10.99
C ASP A 679 -3.87 -20.25 -11.35
N PHE A 680 -2.56 -20.53 -11.48
CA PHE A 680 -1.59 -19.57 -11.99
C PHE A 680 -1.88 -19.27 -13.47
N ASP A 681 -1.58 -18.04 -13.92
CA ASP A 681 -1.82 -17.65 -15.29
C ASP A 681 -1.03 -18.52 -16.28
N PRO A 682 -1.65 -19.22 -17.23
CA PRO A 682 -0.95 -20.14 -18.10
C PRO A 682 0.00 -19.47 -19.10
N ALA A 683 -0.18 -18.17 -19.42
CA ALA A 683 0.77 -17.44 -20.24
C ALA A 683 2.06 -17.14 -19.47
N LEU A 684 1.94 -16.71 -18.20
CA LEU A 684 3.10 -16.55 -17.32
C LEU A 684 3.78 -17.88 -17.02
N ALA A 685 3.03 -18.97 -16.90
CA ALA A 685 3.57 -20.31 -16.75
C ALA A 685 4.36 -20.75 -17.99
N ALA A 686 3.90 -20.41 -19.19
CA ALA A 686 4.63 -20.67 -20.44
C ALA A 686 5.95 -19.90 -20.47
N ASP A 687 5.97 -18.63 -20.09
CA ASP A 687 7.19 -17.82 -20.00
C ASP A 687 8.20 -18.40 -19.00
N LEU A 688 7.75 -18.91 -17.85
CA LEU A 688 8.62 -19.58 -16.87
C LEU A 688 9.15 -20.92 -17.37
N LEU A 689 8.32 -21.73 -18.02
CA LEU A 689 8.73 -23.01 -18.62
C LEU A 689 9.73 -22.81 -19.76
N ALA A 690 9.65 -21.70 -20.49
CA ALA A 690 10.57 -21.34 -21.55
C ALA A 690 12.02 -21.09 -21.06
N GLU A 691 12.22 -20.84 -19.76
CA GLU A 691 13.57 -20.71 -19.16
C GLU A 691 14.28 -22.06 -18.97
N GLY A 692 13.55 -23.16 -19.14
CA GLY A 692 14.08 -24.50 -18.97
C GLY A 692 15.00 -24.92 -20.12
N PRO A 693 15.72 -26.06 -19.94
CA PRO A 693 16.53 -26.64 -21.00
C PRO A 693 15.64 -27.15 -22.15
N VAL A 694 16.20 -27.16 -23.34
CA VAL A 694 15.55 -27.77 -24.53
C VAL A 694 15.36 -29.27 -24.24
N ALA A 695 14.10 -29.69 -24.08
CA ALA A 695 13.81 -31.09 -23.79
C ALA A 695 14.14 -32.00 -24.98
N GLU A 696 14.73 -33.18 -24.70
CA GLU A 696 14.95 -34.20 -25.69
C GLU A 696 13.65 -34.98 -25.95
N LEU A 697 13.50 -35.43 -27.21
CA LEU A 697 12.36 -36.25 -27.64
C LEU A 697 12.91 -37.56 -28.24
N ASP A 698 12.61 -38.65 -27.58
CA ASP A 698 12.96 -39.97 -28.10
C ASP A 698 11.91 -40.48 -29.13
N VAL A 699 12.21 -41.57 -29.79
CA VAL A 699 11.37 -42.17 -30.84
C VAL A 699 9.96 -42.56 -30.32
N ALA A 700 9.90 -43.02 -29.09
CA ALA A 700 8.60 -43.40 -28.47
C ALA A 700 7.73 -42.17 -28.20
N MET A 701 8.36 -41.08 -27.67
CA MET A 701 7.67 -39.80 -27.49
C MET A 701 7.16 -39.22 -28.79
N LEU A 702 7.99 -39.27 -29.86
CA LEU A 702 7.58 -38.78 -31.16
C LEU A 702 6.38 -39.54 -31.73
N ARG A 703 6.35 -40.87 -31.55
CA ARG A 703 5.17 -41.70 -31.92
C ARG A 703 3.94 -41.33 -31.13
N ASP A 704 4.08 -41.18 -29.81
CA ASP A 704 2.97 -40.77 -28.91
C ASP A 704 2.39 -39.42 -29.32
N ILE A 705 3.25 -38.44 -29.69
CA ILE A 705 2.83 -37.12 -30.15
C ILE A 705 2.06 -37.24 -31.49
N ASP A 706 2.60 -38.00 -32.46
CA ASP A 706 1.96 -38.23 -33.75
C ASP A 706 0.60 -38.89 -33.57
N ASP A 707 0.47 -39.92 -32.72
CA ASP A 707 -0.79 -40.61 -32.44
C ASP A 707 -1.84 -39.71 -31.84
N VAL A 708 -1.46 -38.81 -30.95
CA VAL A 708 -2.39 -37.79 -30.38
C VAL A 708 -2.81 -36.79 -31.43
N ALA A 709 -1.88 -36.27 -32.21
CA ALA A 709 -2.16 -35.27 -33.25
C ALA A 709 -3.11 -35.82 -34.32
N LEU A 710 -2.95 -37.09 -34.69
CA LEU A 710 -3.81 -37.80 -35.65
C LEU A 710 -5.15 -38.27 -35.05
N GLY A 711 -5.28 -38.23 -33.72
CA GLY A 711 -6.53 -38.60 -33.04
C GLY A 711 -6.64 -40.08 -32.62
N HIS A 712 -5.58 -40.84 -32.77
CA HIS A 712 -5.53 -42.25 -32.42
C HIS A 712 -5.38 -42.51 -30.90
N ARG A 713 -4.87 -41.49 -30.18
CA ARG A 713 -4.61 -41.59 -28.74
C ARG A 713 -5.15 -40.36 -27.98
N ALA A 714 -5.60 -40.55 -26.76
CA ALA A 714 -6.05 -39.46 -25.90
C ALA A 714 -4.83 -38.69 -25.33
N PRO A 715 -4.87 -37.35 -25.28
CA PRO A 715 -3.75 -36.54 -24.79
C PRO A 715 -3.28 -36.89 -23.38
N ALA A 716 -4.19 -37.27 -22.51
CA ALA A 716 -3.89 -37.64 -21.12
C ALA A 716 -2.95 -38.88 -21.01
N LEU A 717 -3.03 -39.80 -21.99
CA LEU A 717 -2.22 -41.03 -21.99
C LEU A 717 -0.81 -40.81 -22.58
N ALA A 718 -0.56 -39.68 -23.24
CA ALA A 718 0.72 -39.32 -23.82
C ALA A 718 1.31 -38.02 -23.15
N ARG A 719 0.78 -37.65 -21.97
CA ARG A 719 1.11 -36.39 -21.32
C ARG A 719 2.62 -36.12 -21.18
N PRO A 720 3.48 -37.08 -20.75
CA PRO A 720 4.92 -36.82 -20.65
C PRO A 720 5.56 -36.42 -21.99
N ALA A 721 5.20 -37.08 -23.07
CA ALA A 721 5.72 -36.78 -24.42
C ALA A 721 5.24 -35.39 -24.90
N LEU A 722 3.97 -35.08 -24.64
CA LEU A 722 3.40 -33.77 -24.99
C LEU A 722 3.99 -32.64 -24.14
N GLN A 723 4.22 -32.85 -22.85
CA GLN A 723 4.92 -31.87 -22.00
C GLN A 723 6.37 -31.66 -22.45
N ALA A 724 7.07 -32.71 -22.86
CA ALA A 724 8.42 -32.58 -23.42
C ALA A 724 8.42 -31.77 -24.72
N LEU A 725 7.47 -32.02 -25.65
CA LEU A 725 7.31 -31.23 -26.87
C LEU A 725 7.07 -29.74 -26.55
N VAL A 726 6.17 -29.45 -25.61
CA VAL A 726 5.84 -28.05 -25.24
C VAL A 726 7.05 -27.37 -24.61
N ARG A 727 7.74 -27.99 -23.65
CA ARG A 727 8.96 -27.43 -23.07
C ARG A 727 10.04 -27.19 -24.12
N ARG A 728 10.23 -28.11 -25.05
CA ARG A 728 11.17 -27.96 -26.17
C ARG A 728 10.79 -26.75 -27.05
N GLY A 729 9.54 -26.66 -27.46
CA GLY A 729 9.04 -25.58 -28.30
C GLY A 729 9.19 -24.21 -27.64
N LEU A 730 8.81 -24.10 -26.37
CA LEU A 730 8.95 -22.84 -25.59
C LEU A 730 10.42 -22.43 -25.43
N ALA A 731 11.31 -23.36 -25.12
CA ALA A 731 12.74 -23.09 -24.97
C ALA A 731 13.39 -22.65 -26.30
N LEU A 732 13.03 -23.29 -27.43
CA LEU A 732 13.53 -22.92 -28.77
C LEU A 732 12.99 -21.57 -29.24
N GLN A 733 11.72 -21.28 -28.97
CA GLN A 733 11.12 -19.95 -29.25
C GLN A 733 11.85 -18.84 -28.48
N ARG A 734 12.21 -19.09 -27.24
CA ARG A 734 12.99 -18.14 -26.44
C ARG A 734 14.39 -17.92 -27.00
N GLN A 735 15.11 -18.97 -27.36
CA GLN A 735 16.44 -18.88 -27.96
C GLN A 735 16.45 -18.21 -29.35
N GLY A 736 15.45 -18.48 -30.17
CA GLY A 736 15.28 -17.85 -31.48
C GLY A 736 14.81 -16.39 -31.39
N GLY A 737 14.14 -16.01 -30.34
CA GLY A 737 13.65 -14.65 -30.09
C GLY A 737 14.70 -13.65 -29.63
N ASP A 738 15.85 -14.10 -29.15
CA ASP A 738 17.01 -13.23 -28.88
C ASP A 738 17.62 -12.64 -30.17
N ALA A 739 17.33 -13.24 -31.35
CA ALA A 739 17.75 -12.73 -32.66
C ALA A 739 16.75 -11.78 -33.32
N VAL A 740 15.49 -11.75 -32.86
CA VAL A 740 14.45 -10.84 -33.34
C VAL A 740 13.76 -10.24 -32.10
N ALA A 741 14.01 -8.97 -31.82
CA ALA A 741 13.37 -8.26 -30.71
C ALA A 741 11.85 -8.53 -30.72
N ARG A 742 11.34 -9.21 -29.67
CA ARG A 742 9.87 -9.32 -29.49
C ARG A 742 9.30 -7.90 -29.47
N PRO A 743 8.26 -7.60 -30.27
CA PRO A 743 7.61 -6.30 -30.18
C PRO A 743 7.17 -6.07 -28.73
N SER A 744 7.42 -4.87 -28.23
CA SER A 744 6.89 -4.44 -26.92
C SER A 744 5.37 -4.68 -26.88
N ALA A 745 4.82 -4.87 -25.68
CA ALA A 745 3.41 -5.17 -25.47
C ALA A 745 2.42 -4.22 -26.19
N ASP A 746 2.88 -3.03 -26.61
CA ASP A 746 2.08 -2.05 -27.33
C ASP A 746 2.10 -2.21 -28.86
N LEU A 747 2.99 -3.06 -29.42
CA LEU A 747 3.04 -3.38 -30.85
C LEU A 747 2.32 -4.70 -31.21
N ARG A 748 1.59 -5.29 -30.27
CA ARG A 748 0.84 -6.55 -30.48
C ARG A 748 -0.39 -6.39 -31.38
N ASP A 749 -0.77 -5.17 -31.72
CA ASP A 749 -2.00 -4.89 -32.50
C ASP A 749 -1.87 -5.02 -34.02
N GLU A 750 -0.65 -5.17 -34.59
CA GLU A 750 -0.51 -5.11 -36.05
C GLU A 750 -0.18 -6.44 -36.78
N THR A 751 0.11 -7.55 -36.04
CA THR A 751 0.39 -8.84 -36.70
C THR A 751 -0.29 -10.02 -36.02
N GLY A 752 -1.44 -10.44 -36.48
CA GLY A 752 -2.21 -11.59 -35.93
C GLY A 752 -1.48 -12.96 -35.92
N VAL A 753 -0.21 -13.02 -36.36
CA VAL A 753 0.61 -14.23 -36.35
C VAL A 753 1.29 -14.42 -34.97
N ALA A 754 1.69 -13.33 -34.28
CA ALA A 754 2.31 -13.40 -32.96
C ALA A 754 1.28 -13.74 -31.89
N GLU A 755 0.05 -13.22 -31.98
CA GLU A 755 -1.05 -13.55 -31.08
C GLU A 755 -1.44 -15.04 -31.15
N ALA A 756 -1.44 -15.63 -32.33
CA ALA A 756 -1.76 -17.05 -32.51
C ALA A 756 -0.70 -17.98 -31.89
N ALA A 757 0.56 -17.62 -31.92
CA ALA A 757 1.65 -18.40 -31.30
C ALA A 757 1.60 -18.34 -29.77
N ASP A 758 1.31 -17.17 -29.21
CA ASP A 758 1.14 -17.00 -27.77
C ASP A 758 -0.13 -17.71 -27.27
N GLU A 759 -1.22 -17.70 -28.05
CA GLU A 759 -2.45 -18.44 -27.75
C GLU A 759 -2.23 -19.95 -27.73
N ASP A 760 -1.51 -20.48 -28.68
CA ASP A 760 -1.14 -21.91 -28.73
C ASP A 760 -0.32 -22.32 -27.50
N ALA A 761 0.68 -21.51 -27.12
CA ALA A 761 1.56 -21.77 -25.99
C ALA A 761 0.79 -21.87 -24.65
N TRP A 762 0.00 -20.83 -24.29
CA TRP A 762 -0.74 -20.84 -23.04
C TRP A 762 -1.84 -21.93 -23.01
N MET A 763 -2.47 -22.20 -24.15
CA MET A 763 -3.46 -23.27 -24.25
C MET A 763 -2.86 -24.65 -23.95
N LEU A 764 -1.71 -24.94 -24.56
CA LEU A 764 -1.00 -26.20 -24.30
C LEU A 764 -0.56 -26.33 -22.84
N VAL A 765 -0.05 -25.23 -22.24
CA VAL A 765 0.33 -25.21 -20.81
C VAL A 765 -0.90 -25.44 -19.93
N ALA A 766 -2.00 -24.74 -20.18
CA ALA A 766 -3.24 -24.89 -19.41
C ALA A 766 -3.75 -26.34 -19.40
N VAL A 767 -3.72 -27.03 -20.54
CA VAL A 767 -4.20 -28.42 -20.65
C VAL A 767 -3.20 -29.42 -20.08
N LEU A 768 -1.95 -29.34 -20.51
CA LEU A 768 -0.98 -30.39 -20.26
C LEU A 768 -0.29 -30.28 -18.92
N PHE A 769 -0.08 -29.06 -18.40
CA PHE A 769 0.58 -28.84 -17.12
C PHE A 769 -0.42 -28.53 -15.99
N GLN A 770 -1.47 -27.74 -16.25
CA GLN A 770 -2.42 -27.34 -15.22
C GLN A 770 -3.69 -28.21 -15.19
N GLY A 771 -3.87 -29.12 -16.18
CA GLY A 771 -5.03 -30.02 -16.22
C GLY A 771 -6.37 -29.29 -16.35
N ARG A 772 -6.40 -28.13 -17.04
CA ARG A 772 -7.63 -27.39 -17.32
C ARG A 772 -8.53 -28.21 -18.25
N ASP A 773 -9.82 -28.22 -17.97
CA ASP A 773 -10.80 -28.98 -18.74
C ASP A 773 -11.26 -28.27 -20.01
N SER A 774 -11.96 -29.01 -20.86
CA SER A 774 -12.49 -28.49 -22.12
C SER A 774 -13.53 -27.39 -21.93
N ALA A 775 -14.27 -27.38 -20.80
CA ALA A 775 -15.26 -26.33 -20.54
C ALA A 775 -14.58 -25.01 -20.19
N TRP A 776 -13.50 -25.04 -19.41
CA TRP A 776 -12.68 -23.86 -19.09
C TRP A 776 -12.05 -23.27 -20.37
N LEU A 777 -11.49 -24.14 -21.23
CA LEU A 777 -10.90 -23.73 -22.50
C LEU A 777 -11.93 -23.17 -23.48
N ALA A 778 -13.10 -23.81 -23.59
CA ALA A 778 -14.18 -23.34 -24.46
C ALA A 778 -14.59 -21.90 -24.12
N ARG A 779 -14.77 -21.61 -22.81
CA ARG A 779 -15.06 -20.26 -22.35
C ARG A 779 -13.95 -19.27 -22.66
N ARG A 780 -12.68 -19.67 -22.45
CA ARG A 780 -11.51 -18.77 -22.64
C ARG A 780 -11.23 -18.49 -24.10
N LEU A 781 -11.45 -19.46 -24.99
CA LEU A 781 -11.23 -19.37 -26.43
C LEU A 781 -12.47 -18.92 -27.23
N GLY A 782 -13.61 -18.69 -26.56
CA GLY A 782 -14.88 -18.40 -27.25
C GLY A 782 -15.38 -19.53 -28.15
N LEU A 783 -15.01 -20.78 -27.86
CA LEU A 783 -15.39 -21.94 -28.66
C LEU A 783 -16.73 -22.54 -28.19
N PRO A 784 -17.57 -23.03 -29.12
CA PRO A 784 -18.92 -23.49 -28.80
C PRO A 784 -18.99 -24.80 -27.97
N GLY A 785 -17.90 -25.56 -27.83
CA GLY A 785 -17.90 -26.73 -26.99
C GLY A 785 -16.71 -27.67 -27.12
N ARG A 786 -16.78 -28.80 -26.44
CA ARG A 786 -15.68 -29.76 -26.25
C ARG A 786 -15.04 -30.22 -27.57
N ARG A 787 -15.85 -30.54 -28.58
CA ARG A 787 -15.34 -31.08 -29.84
C ARG A 787 -14.40 -30.08 -30.55
N GLN A 788 -14.77 -28.80 -30.55
CA GLN A 788 -13.96 -27.73 -31.16
C GLN A 788 -12.66 -27.52 -30.40
N VAL A 789 -12.72 -27.60 -29.03
CA VAL A 789 -11.52 -27.53 -28.18
C VAL A 789 -10.58 -28.69 -28.49
N GLU A 790 -11.08 -29.93 -28.55
CA GLU A 790 -10.26 -31.09 -28.90
C GLU A 790 -9.66 -31.01 -30.29
N SER A 791 -10.42 -30.52 -31.26
CA SER A 791 -9.92 -30.31 -32.64
C SER A 791 -8.80 -29.26 -32.66
N ARG A 792 -9.00 -28.13 -32.00
CA ARG A 792 -8.00 -27.06 -31.87
C ARG A 792 -6.71 -27.57 -31.19
N LEU A 793 -6.84 -28.32 -30.11
CA LEU A 793 -5.71 -28.90 -29.38
C LEU A 793 -4.88 -29.84 -30.29
N ARG A 794 -5.50 -30.74 -31.02
CA ARG A 794 -4.82 -31.67 -31.95
C ARG A 794 -4.12 -30.92 -33.09
N GLN A 795 -4.78 -29.95 -33.69
CA GLN A 795 -4.19 -29.11 -34.72
C GLN A 795 -2.96 -28.36 -34.23
N THR A 796 -3.05 -27.79 -33.02
CA THR A 796 -1.92 -27.10 -32.37
C THR A 796 -0.77 -28.07 -32.09
N LEU A 797 -1.03 -29.25 -31.55
CA LEU A 797 -0.02 -30.27 -31.31
C LEU A 797 0.65 -30.72 -32.62
N GLY A 798 -0.11 -30.92 -33.69
CA GLY A 798 0.44 -31.23 -35.01
C GLY A 798 1.37 -30.15 -35.56
N ARG A 799 0.97 -28.88 -35.44
CA ARG A 799 1.86 -27.74 -35.80
C ARG A 799 3.13 -27.72 -34.96
N TRP A 800 3.02 -27.87 -33.64
CA TRP A 800 4.15 -27.86 -32.74
C TRP A 800 5.11 -29.03 -33.00
N ARG A 801 4.56 -30.21 -33.34
CA ARG A 801 5.35 -31.40 -33.77
C ARG A 801 6.19 -31.10 -35.00
N LEU A 802 5.64 -30.40 -36.00
CA LEU A 802 6.36 -30.04 -37.23
C LEU A 802 7.41 -28.96 -37.01
N LEU A 803 7.12 -27.97 -36.14
CA LEU A 803 8.01 -26.83 -35.91
C LEU A 803 9.16 -27.14 -34.96
N PHE A 804 8.93 -27.96 -33.92
CA PHE A 804 9.86 -28.08 -32.80
C PHE A 804 10.42 -29.50 -32.58
N ALA A 805 9.93 -30.50 -33.26
CA ALA A 805 10.49 -31.82 -33.14
C ALA A 805 11.42 -32.14 -34.34
N PRO A 806 12.42 -33.05 -34.17
CA PRO A 806 13.28 -33.46 -35.27
C PRO A 806 12.47 -34.09 -36.40
N PRO A 807 12.88 -33.91 -37.68
CA PRO A 807 12.24 -34.58 -38.80
C PRO A 807 12.24 -36.10 -38.63
N LYS A 808 11.26 -36.77 -39.23
CA LYS A 808 11.24 -38.23 -39.26
C LYS A 808 12.49 -38.67 -40.06
N GLY A 809 13.45 -39.34 -39.39
CA GLY A 809 14.56 -39.95 -40.06
C GLY A 809 14.13 -41.10 -40.99
#